data_76c6343b15e6090d7a28ac79ef4a2a79
#
_entry.id   76c6343b15e6090d7a28ac79ef4a2a79
#
_cell.length_a   1.000
_cell.length_b   1.000
_cell.length_c   1.000
_cell.angle_alpha   90.00
_cell.angle_beta   90.00
_cell.angle_gamma   90.00
#
_symmetry.space_group_name_H-M   'P 1'
#
loop_
_entity.id
_entity.type
_entity.pdbx_description
1 polymer ?
#
loop_
_entity_poly.entity_id
_entity_poly.type
_entity_poly.pdbx_seq_one_letter_code
_entity_poly.pdbx_strand_id
1 'polypeptide(L)'
;MNAVPGRRPGARAWAGRRADGPASALAGALTDARQMLRTRRRRTLLSAVGVVLAGAMLSAAIVIADGLGDGFSRAAHRADLGDLIVRFDPEQASAVSKRLSALPDLSGFALRTEVTSVGVAFGSHSAKTAVGEVIGQGRRQGYALVAGHNLSGSGHDILVEPAWASAWKIAVGDSIDVRGLGSERVVGYAEGPDDVGYPLGAPRFYLSQAQIIARFGPEPDPRVNFAEVWLKNPRYVSQVLVQARDESYGLHDLQFATRSGVQVLISQAAGIVIDLLVALSAIALATAAVLLASSARAEVQRRLRSIGIRRALGATRRQVALTQAIEAALVAVPAASLGVLAGWAVTYGPGDRLLGLLNQPGPGSALILPLLAGWAVAVALPVLGAAWPAWSAAGRGVLTLLRGADVARRRSRRLGRSRAEPSSRGGVAGRTGPTEPAGRTGAGAGFERGGLALLGARLQGARRARLFATVTMLACSTAFVLLLIALAGTLSSLETDPQELGKRYELTASAPASRAGSIAALPGVAAAAPRYEVHAVDGYSLGELIDVIAYPGNHVPFEAPPLDAGHRLAGDDQAEVGVGLANALGLAPGSGLLMELPNGTQLSLKVSGTVSSLAYQGLVAYVPASALLAADPSASENIAILLTPKANQNTVISELRAIRVQPNIASGAVARGAPLVAVLKSILIAIAVVDGLVCIYALVQACALTMQERRRTVAVLRATGASAGAIRRLL
;
A
#
# COMPACT_ATOMS: atom_id res chain seq x y z
N MET A 1 -52.32 -68.84 10.11
CA MET A 1 -52.06 -68.71 11.55
C MET A 1 -50.80 -67.94 11.74
N ASN A 2 -50.82 -66.97 12.67
CA ASN A 2 -49.79 -66.06 13.15
C ASN A 2 -49.62 -64.78 12.41
N ALA A 3 -50.39 -63.76 12.90
CA ALA A 3 -50.27 -62.33 12.66
C ALA A 3 -49.09 -61.75 13.45
N VAL A 4 -48.29 -60.91 12.77
CA VAL A 4 -47.28 -60.05 13.42
C VAL A 4 -47.88 -58.64 13.57
N PRO A 5 -47.91 -58.05 14.78
CA PRO A 5 -48.50 -56.71 14.98
C PRO A 5 -47.54 -55.63 14.58
N GLY A 6 -48.00 -54.78 13.62
CA GLY A 6 -47.33 -53.56 13.23
C GLY A 6 -47.29 -52.53 14.38
N ARG A 7 -46.09 -52.15 14.86
CA ARG A 7 -45.87 -51.03 15.73
C ARG A 7 -45.97 -49.72 14.93
N ARG A 8 -47.04 -48.96 15.13
CA ARG A 8 -47.15 -47.56 14.76
C ARG A 8 -46.26 -46.71 15.70
N PRO A 9 -45.32 -45.90 15.20
CA PRO A 9 -44.62 -44.96 16.09
C PRO A 9 -45.57 -43.84 16.53
N GLY A 10 -45.60 -43.64 17.82
CA GLY A 10 -46.52 -42.83 18.55
C GLY A 10 -46.65 -41.35 18.15
N ALA A 11 -47.92 -40.99 17.96
CA ALA A 11 -48.41 -39.59 17.83
C ALA A 11 -48.50 -38.88 19.21
N ARG A 12 -47.54 -39.09 20.13
CA ARG A 12 -47.60 -38.52 21.50
C ARG A 12 -46.46 -37.60 21.90
N ALA A 13 -45.81 -36.93 20.95
CA ALA A 13 -44.74 -35.96 21.32
C ALA A 13 -44.96 -34.49 20.85
N TRP A 14 -46.19 -34.12 20.50
CA TRP A 14 -46.47 -32.78 19.93
C TRP A 14 -47.44 -31.89 20.72
N ALA A 15 -47.99 -32.32 21.82
CA ALA A 15 -48.92 -31.55 22.66
C ALA A 15 -48.23 -31.18 23.98
N GLY A 16 -47.46 -30.05 24.00
CA GLY A 16 -46.94 -29.54 25.27
C GLY A 16 -45.72 -28.68 25.24
N ARG A 17 -45.48 -27.86 24.18
CA ARG A 17 -44.55 -26.71 24.30
C ARG A 17 -45.37 -25.42 24.21
N ARG A 18 -45.80 -24.94 25.38
CA ARG A 18 -46.21 -23.56 25.61
C ARG A 18 -45.09 -22.66 25.09
N ALA A 19 -45.48 -21.44 24.65
CA ALA A 19 -44.58 -20.38 24.17
C ALA A 19 -43.49 -20.10 25.21
N ASP A 20 -42.40 -20.86 25.12
CA ASP A 20 -41.20 -20.59 25.92
C ASP A 20 -40.52 -19.34 25.37
N GLY A 21 -40.03 -18.50 26.27
CA GLY A 21 -39.49 -17.19 26.00
C GLY A 21 -38.33 -17.16 24.97
N PRO A 22 -37.76 -16.00 24.66
CA PRO A 22 -36.74 -15.82 23.62
C PRO A 22 -35.52 -16.75 23.78
N ALA A 23 -35.24 -17.25 24.99
CA ALA A 23 -34.14 -18.17 25.27
C ALA A 23 -34.34 -19.57 24.68
N SER A 24 -35.56 -20.10 24.65
CA SER A 24 -35.85 -21.43 24.07
C SER A 24 -35.88 -21.41 22.55
N ALA A 25 -36.28 -20.27 21.96
CA ALA A 25 -36.17 -20.04 20.51
C ALA A 25 -34.71 -19.98 20.05
N LEU A 26 -33.82 -19.38 20.85
CA LEU A 26 -32.38 -19.35 20.63
C LEU A 26 -31.73 -20.75 20.76
N ALA A 27 -32.07 -21.51 21.79
CA ALA A 27 -31.57 -22.87 21.97
C ALA A 27 -32.00 -23.82 20.85
N GLY A 28 -33.26 -23.69 20.36
CA GLY A 28 -33.76 -24.43 19.22
C GLY A 28 -33.04 -24.08 17.91
N ALA A 29 -32.79 -22.78 17.69
CA ALA A 29 -32.05 -22.28 16.53
C ALA A 29 -30.60 -22.74 16.52
N LEU A 30 -29.94 -22.79 17.68
CA LEU A 30 -28.56 -23.29 17.84
C LEU A 30 -28.44 -24.80 17.56
N THR A 31 -29.39 -25.61 18.01
CA THR A 31 -29.40 -27.06 17.74
C THR A 31 -29.66 -27.36 16.26
N ASP A 32 -30.63 -26.67 15.65
CA ASP A 32 -30.91 -26.76 14.21
C ASP A 32 -29.69 -26.37 13.36
N ALA A 33 -29.00 -25.27 13.75
CA ALA A 33 -27.81 -24.78 13.06
C ALA A 33 -26.63 -25.75 13.16
N ARG A 34 -26.35 -26.34 14.34
CA ARG A 34 -25.31 -27.37 14.52
C ARG A 34 -25.58 -28.63 13.70
N GLN A 35 -26.82 -29.08 13.63
CA GLN A 35 -27.20 -30.25 12.83
C GLN A 35 -27.01 -29.99 11.33
N MET A 36 -27.29 -28.78 10.85
CA MET A 36 -27.07 -28.39 9.46
C MET A 36 -25.59 -28.26 9.09
N LEU A 37 -24.77 -27.75 9.99
CA LEU A 37 -23.31 -27.70 9.81
C LEU A 37 -22.74 -29.11 9.59
N ARG A 38 -23.24 -30.13 10.33
CA ARG A 38 -22.81 -31.52 10.19
C ARG A 38 -23.27 -32.17 8.88
N THR A 39 -24.45 -31.82 8.37
CA THR A 39 -25.01 -32.45 7.16
C THR A 39 -24.53 -31.84 5.86
N ARG A 40 -24.01 -30.58 5.89
CA ARG A 40 -23.61 -29.82 4.67
C ARG A 40 -22.17 -29.29 4.73
N ARG A 41 -21.26 -30.06 5.29
CA ARG A 41 -19.85 -29.65 5.56
C ARG A 41 -19.16 -28.96 4.39
N ARG A 42 -19.23 -29.49 3.16
CA ARG A 42 -18.55 -28.90 1.98
C ARG A 42 -18.99 -27.47 1.66
N ARG A 43 -20.27 -27.17 1.85
CA ARG A 43 -20.79 -25.83 1.54
C ARG A 43 -20.48 -24.82 2.63
N THR A 44 -20.61 -25.23 3.89
CA THR A 44 -20.24 -24.37 5.03
C THR A 44 -18.74 -24.06 5.02
N LEU A 45 -17.90 -25.04 4.66
CA LEU A 45 -16.46 -24.83 4.46
C LEU A 45 -16.19 -23.81 3.34
N LEU A 46 -16.83 -23.94 2.18
CA LEU A 46 -16.67 -22.97 1.10
C LEU A 46 -17.11 -21.56 1.53
N SER A 47 -18.21 -21.42 2.24
CA SER A 47 -18.64 -20.11 2.76
C SER A 47 -17.69 -19.57 3.82
N ALA A 48 -17.18 -20.42 4.69
CA ALA A 48 -16.21 -20.07 5.71
C ALA A 48 -14.89 -19.57 5.09
N VAL A 49 -14.36 -20.24 4.06
CA VAL A 49 -13.15 -19.83 3.33
C VAL A 49 -13.30 -18.42 2.77
N GLY A 50 -14.44 -18.07 2.17
CA GLY A 50 -14.68 -16.72 1.68
C GLY A 50 -14.66 -15.64 2.76
N VAL A 51 -15.21 -15.97 3.94
CA VAL A 51 -15.18 -15.04 5.08
C VAL A 51 -13.76 -14.94 5.68
N VAL A 52 -13.01 -16.05 5.74
CA VAL A 52 -11.61 -16.06 6.17
C VAL A 52 -10.77 -15.18 5.26
N LEU A 53 -10.86 -15.35 3.94
CA LEU A 53 -10.10 -14.56 2.98
C LEU A 53 -10.44 -13.07 3.07
N ALA A 54 -11.73 -12.73 3.11
CA ALA A 54 -12.17 -11.35 3.23
C ALA A 54 -11.73 -10.71 4.56
N GLY A 55 -11.80 -11.47 5.67
CA GLY A 55 -11.33 -11.02 6.98
C GLY A 55 -9.82 -10.85 7.04
N ALA A 56 -9.06 -11.74 6.39
CA ALA A 56 -7.60 -11.63 6.31
C ALA A 56 -7.15 -10.41 5.51
N MET A 57 -7.78 -10.15 4.36
CA MET A 57 -7.48 -8.95 3.56
C MET A 57 -7.81 -7.67 4.30
N LEU A 58 -8.98 -7.61 4.95
CA LEU A 58 -9.38 -6.43 5.71
C LEU A 58 -8.43 -6.18 6.89
N SER A 59 -8.03 -7.23 7.60
CA SER A 59 -7.06 -7.14 8.69
C SER A 59 -5.69 -6.67 8.19
N ALA A 60 -5.20 -7.25 7.09
CA ALA A 60 -3.94 -6.85 6.47
C ALA A 60 -3.94 -5.36 6.07
N ALA A 61 -5.03 -4.89 5.45
CA ALA A 61 -5.18 -3.49 5.08
C ALA A 61 -5.20 -2.56 6.30
N ILE A 62 -5.89 -2.95 7.38
CA ILE A 62 -5.94 -2.17 8.61
C ILE A 62 -4.55 -2.07 9.25
N VAL A 63 -3.80 -3.19 9.33
CA VAL A 63 -2.45 -3.23 9.93
C VAL A 63 -1.48 -2.33 9.16
N ILE A 64 -1.49 -2.41 7.83
CA ILE A 64 -0.60 -1.59 6.98
C ILE A 64 -1.01 -0.12 7.02
N ALA A 65 -2.32 0.17 6.96
CA ALA A 65 -2.82 1.54 7.01
C ALA A 65 -2.50 2.24 8.34
N ASP A 66 -2.67 1.56 9.47
CA ASP A 66 -2.30 2.08 10.78
C ASP A 66 -0.78 2.27 10.92
N GLY A 67 -0.01 1.28 10.42
CA GLY A 67 1.45 1.35 10.42
C GLY A 67 1.96 2.58 9.67
N LEU A 68 1.59 2.72 8.41
CA LEU A 68 2.05 3.81 7.54
C LEU A 68 1.42 5.17 7.86
N GLY A 69 0.15 5.19 8.31
CA GLY A 69 -0.54 6.45 8.62
C GLY A 69 -0.06 7.10 9.91
N ASP A 70 0.07 6.32 10.97
CA ASP A 70 0.37 6.84 12.31
C ASP A 70 1.76 6.47 12.83
N GLY A 71 2.55 5.71 12.06
CA GLY A 71 3.87 5.24 12.46
C GLY A 71 4.81 6.36 12.85
N PHE A 72 4.98 7.35 11.98
CA PHE A 72 5.82 8.51 12.23
C PHE A 72 5.34 9.33 13.44
N SER A 73 4.04 9.57 13.56
CA SER A 73 3.49 10.29 14.71
C SER A 73 3.79 9.58 16.03
N ARG A 74 3.66 8.25 16.06
CA ARG A 74 4.04 7.43 17.22
C ARG A 74 5.52 7.48 17.53
N ALA A 75 6.38 7.39 16.49
CA ALA A 75 7.84 7.50 16.62
C ALA A 75 8.24 8.86 17.20
N ALA A 76 7.75 9.92 16.59
CA ALA A 76 8.03 11.29 17.00
C ALA A 76 7.57 11.60 18.44
N HIS A 77 6.42 11.04 18.86
CA HIS A 77 5.97 11.16 20.26
C HIS A 77 6.84 10.37 21.24
N ARG A 78 7.29 9.17 20.86
CA ARG A 78 8.16 8.35 21.74
C ARG A 78 9.53 8.95 21.93
N ALA A 79 10.07 9.49 20.83
CA ALA A 79 11.38 10.13 20.81
C ALA A 79 11.36 11.54 21.41
N ASP A 80 10.19 12.10 21.70
CA ASP A 80 10.00 13.54 22.02
C ASP A 80 10.71 14.41 20.98
N LEU A 81 10.48 14.08 19.67
CA LEU A 81 11.11 14.75 18.54
C LEU A 81 10.75 16.22 18.51
N GLY A 82 11.72 17.08 18.25
CA GLY A 82 11.54 18.51 18.11
C GLY A 82 10.56 18.92 17.01
N ASP A 83 9.95 20.08 17.15
CA ASP A 83 9.05 20.63 16.14
C ASP A 83 9.80 21.14 14.91
N LEU A 84 11.07 21.55 15.11
CA LEU A 84 11.99 21.98 14.07
C LEU A 84 13.37 21.33 14.29
N ILE A 85 13.93 20.78 13.24
CA ILE A 85 15.26 20.20 13.16
C ILE A 85 16.07 21.05 12.17
N VAL A 86 17.28 21.43 12.56
CA VAL A 86 18.18 22.22 11.74
C VAL A 86 19.53 21.53 11.66
N ARG A 87 20.02 21.25 10.45
CA ARG A 87 21.38 20.81 10.16
C ARG A 87 22.13 21.95 9.49
N PHE A 88 23.41 22.10 9.81
CA PHE A 88 24.27 23.18 9.31
C PHE A 88 25.73 22.77 9.39
N ASP A 89 26.64 23.51 8.74
CA ASP A 89 28.06 23.31 8.87
C ASP A 89 28.53 23.49 10.33
N PRO A 90 29.58 22.76 10.80
CA PRO A 90 30.02 22.80 12.18
C PRO A 90 30.34 24.21 12.68
N GLU A 91 29.59 24.71 13.67
CA GLU A 91 29.67 26.03 14.27
C GLU A 91 29.79 25.95 15.80
N GLN A 92 30.26 26.98 16.45
CA GLN A 92 30.41 27.04 17.90
C GLN A 92 29.08 26.96 18.63
N ALA A 93 28.97 26.09 19.62
CA ALA A 93 27.74 25.83 20.36
C ALA A 93 27.17 27.11 21.03
N SER A 94 28.05 28.01 21.51
CA SER A 94 27.64 29.29 22.12
C SER A 94 26.99 30.22 21.11
N ALA A 95 27.53 30.31 19.89
CA ALA A 95 26.96 31.11 18.81
C ALA A 95 25.60 30.62 18.38
N VAL A 96 25.46 29.29 18.18
CA VAL A 96 24.18 28.67 17.82
C VAL A 96 23.15 28.81 18.95
N SER A 97 23.54 28.59 20.20
CA SER A 97 22.66 28.75 21.38
C SER A 97 22.12 30.17 21.48
N LYS A 98 22.94 31.20 21.20
CA LYS A 98 22.52 32.61 21.20
C LYS A 98 21.45 32.87 20.14
N ARG A 99 21.64 32.37 18.92
CA ARG A 99 20.68 32.50 17.81
C ARG A 99 19.36 31.78 18.12
N LEU A 100 19.41 30.52 18.60
CA LEU A 100 18.21 29.77 18.97
C LEU A 100 17.44 30.42 20.12
N SER A 101 18.15 31.03 21.08
CA SER A 101 17.50 31.72 22.21
C SER A 101 16.76 33.00 21.78
N ALA A 102 17.03 33.55 20.59
CA ALA A 102 16.30 34.69 20.03
C ALA A 102 14.97 34.27 19.38
N LEU A 103 14.76 32.99 19.11
CA LEU A 103 13.54 32.50 18.47
C LEU A 103 12.32 32.69 19.38
N PRO A 104 11.20 33.16 18.83
CA PRO A 104 9.95 33.28 19.58
C PRO A 104 9.33 31.90 19.83
N ASP A 105 8.45 31.85 20.82
CA ASP A 105 7.71 30.64 21.21
C ASP A 105 8.58 29.42 21.57
N LEU A 106 9.86 29.66 21.85
CA LEU A 106 10.82 28.63 22.21
C LEU A 106 10.43 27.98 23.56
N SER A 107 10.32 26.65 23.58
CA SER A 107 10.20 25.83 24.80
C SER A 107 11.55 25.29 25.25
N GLY A 108 12.45 24.99 24.32
CA GLY A 108 13.78 24.50 24.57
C GLY A 108 14.46 24.05 23.26
N PHE A 109 15.74 23.82 23.33
CA PHE A 109 16.52 23.25 22.22
C PHE A 109 17.58 22.28 22.74
N ALA A 110 18.04 21.38 21.86
CA ALA A 110 19.17 20.51 22.07
C ALA A 110 20.16 20.67 20.91
N LEU A 111 21.44 20.77 21.24
CA LEU A 111 22.52 20.80 20.26
C LEU A 111 23.23 19.46 20.24
N ARG A 112 23.62 19.02 19.06
CA ARG A 112 24.34 17.78 18.82
C ARG A 112 25.45 17.97 17.80
N THR A 113 26.37 17.02 17.81
CA THR A 113 27.38 16.91 16.76
C THR A 113 27.14 15.61 16.00
N GLU A 114 26.74 15.73 14.76
CA GLU A 114 26.62 14.62 13.83
C GLU A 114 27.92 14.46 13.06
N VAL A 115 28.53 13.28 13.13
CA VAL A 115 29.76 12.94 12.41
C VAL A 115 29.41 11.91 11.36
N THR A 116 29.51 12.30 10.11
CA THR A 116 29.24 11.43 8.95
C THR A 116 30.49 10.69 8.51
N SER A 117 30.31 9.60 7.75
CA SER A 117 31.43 8.82 7.16
C SER A 117 32.37 8.17 8.20
N VAL A 118 31.82 7.75 9.33
CA VAL A 118 32.56 6.99 10.33
C VAL A 118 32.66 5.52 9.90
N GLY A 119 33.88 4.95 9.99
CA GLY A 119 34.05 3.52 9.74
C GLY A 119 33.61 2.70 10.95
N VAL A 120 32.76 1.69 10.73
CA VAL A 120 32.30 0.75 11.76
C VAL A 120 32.52 -0.69 11.30
N ALA A 121 32.84 -1.60 12.22
CA ALA A 121 33.01 -3.01 11.92
C ALA A 121 32.47 -3.89 13.06
N PHE A 122 31.79 -5.00 12.66
CA PHE A 122 31.30 -6.02 13.58
C PHE A 122 31.37 -7.40 12.92
N GLY A 123 32.17 -8.29 13.46
CA GLY A 123 32.44 -9.61 12.88
C GLY A 123 32.96 -9.52 11.45
N SER A 124 32.18 -10.04 10.49
CA SER A 124 32.52 -9.98 9.05
C SER A 124 31.90 -8.77 8.33
N HIS A 125 31.09 -7.96 9.02
CA HIS A 125 30.43 -6.80 8.45
C HIS A 125 31.26 -5.54 8.71
N SER A 126 31.31 -4.64 7.71
CA SER A 126 31.90 -3.32 7.84
C SER A 126 31.17 -2.29 7.00
N ALA A 127 31.09 -1.08 7.49
CA ALA A 127 30.58 0.09 6.74
C ALA A 127 31.54 1.26 6.93
N LYS A 128 31.72 2.07 5.89
CA LYS A 128 32.59 3.25 5.91
C LYS A 128 31.80 4.56 6.07
N THR A 129 30.49 4.47 6.04
CA THR A 129 29.55 5.62 5.97
C THR A 129 28.60 5.67 7.16
N ALA A 130 29.00 5.12 8.32
CA ALA A 130 28.15 5.23 9.50
C ALA A 130 28.10 6.68 10.00
N VAL A 131 27.00 7.00 10.68
CA VAL A 131 26.75 8.30 11.29
C VAL A 131 26.81 8.15 12.80
N GLY A 132 27.68 8.90 13.44
CA GLY A 132 27.78 8.98 14.88
C GLY A 132 27.20 10.29 15.41
N GLU A 133 26.25 10.23 16.31
CA GLU A 133 25.68 11.41 16.96
C GLU A 133 26.19 11.54 18.40
N VAL A 134 26.82 12.69 18.69
CA VAL A 134 27.25 13.02 20.04
C VAL A 134 26.14 13.82 20.71
N ILE A 135 25.57 13.25 21.78
CA ILE A 135 24.42 13.78 22.48
C ILE A 135 24.85 14.43 23.78
N GLY A 136 24.41 15.70 23.98
CA GLY A 136 24.60 16.42 25.21
C GLY A 136 23.76 15.89 26.37
N GLN A 137 24.08 16.31 27.59
CA GLN A 137 23.29 16.01 28.77
C GLN A 137 21.99 16.83 28.75
N GLY A 138 20.87 16.21 28.37
CA GLY A 138 19.56 16.84 28.35
C GLY A 138 18.44 15.85 28.65
N ARG A 139 17.27 16.35 29.05
CA ARG A 139 16.07 15.52 29.24
C ARG A 139 15.45 15.07 27.89
N ARG A 140 15.58 15.93 26.87
CA ARG A 140 15.05 15.71 25.53
C ARG A 140 16.20 15.29 24.62
N GLN A 141 16.14 14.10 24.09
CA GLN A 141 17.22 13.48 23.36
C GLN A 141 16.87 13.19 21.89
N GLY A 142 15.59 13.42 21.48
CA GLY A 142 15.08 13.24 20.12
C GLY A 142 15.13 11.80 19.60
N TYR A 143 15.49 10.82 20.45
CA TYR A 143 15.39 9.41 20.16
C TYR A 143 14.64 8.67 21.25
N ALA A 144 14.06 7.54 20.91
CA ALA A 144 13.39 6.64 21.85
C ALA A 144 14.26 5.42 22.13
N LEU A 145 14.46 5.08 23.41
CA LEU A 145 15.09 3.83 23.80
C LEU A 145 14.12 2.67 23.56
N VAL A 146 14.52 1.71 22.71
CA VAL A 146 13.69 0.55 22.34
C VAL A 146 14.03 -0.66 23.22
N ALA A 147 15.32 -0.89 23.50
CA ALA A 147 15.79 -1.98 24.33
C ALA A 147 17.12 -1.63 25.02
N GLY A 148 17.44 -2.29 26.12
CA GLY A 148 18.65 -2.04 26.90
C GLY A 148 18.49 -0.86 27.86
N HIS A 149 19.55 -0.11 28.09
CA HIS A 149 19.56 1.09 28.93
C HIS A 149 20.21 2.27 28.21
N ASN A 150 19.92 3.47 28.65
CA ASN A 150 20.45 4.70 28.06
C ASN A 150 21.94 4.87 28.35
N LEU A 151 22.60 5.78 27.61
CA LEU A 151 24.01 6.11 27.77
C LEU A 151 24.31 6.54 29.23
N SER A 152 25.30 5.91 29.83
CA SER A 152 25.67 6.18 31.23
C SER A 152 26.55 7.43 31.40
N GLY A 153 27.02 8.01 30.31
CA GLY A 153 27.95 9.15 30.35
C GLY A 153 29.37 8.85 30.75
N SER A 154 29.66 7.61 31.14
CA SER A 154 30.99 7.15 31.50
C SER A 154 31.27 5.79 30.83
N GLY A 155 32.42 5.64 30.19
CA GLY A 155 32.83 4.37 29.62
C GLY A 155 32.80 4.32 28.09
N HIS A 156 32.69 3.10 27.56
CA HIS A 156 32.66 2.79 26.13
C HIS A 156 31.28 2.36 25.68
N ASP A 157 30.28 3.14 26.05
CA ASP A 157 28.87 2.79 25.82
C ASP A 157 28.34 3.47 24.55
N ILE A 158 27.70 2.71 23.65
CA ILE A 158 27.00 3.24 22.49
C ILE A 158 25.58 2.69 22.43
N LEU A 159 24.65 3.51 21.87
CA LEU A 159 23.36 3.04 21.42
C LEU A 159 23.42 2.88 19.90
N VAL A 160 22.79 1.84 19.38
CA VAL A 160 22.73 1.59 17.94
C VAL A 160 21.29 1.56 17.45
N GLU A 161 21.11 1.84 16.19
CA GLU A 161 19.79 1.80 15.57
C GLU A 161 19.25 0.35 15.48
N PRO A 162 17.94 0.10 15.79
CA PRO A 162 17.38 -1.26 15.80
C PRO A 162 17.45 -1.96 14.45
N ALA A 163 17.24 -1.25 13.35
CA ALA A 163 17.29 -1.82 12.00
C ALA A 163 18.71 -2.29 11.63
N TRP A 164 19.73 -1.49 11.97
CA TRP A 164 21.11 -1.86 11.79
C TRP A 164 21.50 -3.06 12.68
N ALA A 165 21.14 -3.02 13.96
CA ALA A 165 21.39 -4.12 14.89
C ALA A 165 20.78 -5.44 14.39
N SER A 166 19.54 -5.39 13.89
CA SER A 166 18.86 -6.56 13.30
C SER A 166 19.57 -7.10 12.05
N ALA A 167 20.03 -6.20 11.16
CA ALA A 167 20.67 -6.59 9.90
C ALA A 167 22.04 -7.27 10.13
N TRP A 168 22.83 -6.78 11.08
CA TRP A 168 24.14 -7.32 11.40
C TRP A 168 24.12 -8.32 12.56
N LYS A 169 22.94 -8.56 13.16
CA LYS A 169 22.74 -9.45 14.32
C LYS A 169 23.55 -9.03 15.55
N ILE A 170 23.59 -7.73 15.80
CA ILE A 170 24.23 -7.14 16.96
C ILE A 170 23.31 -7.27 18.16
N ALA A 171 23.79 -7.83 19.26
CA ALA A 171 23.03 -7.93 20.50
C ALA A 171 23.47 -6.86 21.52
N VAL A 172 22.58 -6.52 22.46
CA VAL A 172 22.95 -5.68 23.60
C VAL A 172 24.00 -6.41 24.42
N GLY A 173 25.12 -5.75 24.67
CA GLY A 173 26.32 -6.32 25.31
C GLY A 173 27.48 -6.62 24.36
N ASP A 174 27.24 -6.68 23.05
CA ASP A 174 28.28 -6.84 22.05
C ASP A 174 29.13 -5.58 21.91
N SER A 175 30.33 -5.74 21.34
CA SER A 175 31.25 -4.64 21.08
C SER A 175 31.43 -4.42 19.59
N ILE A 176 31.33 -3.17 19.15
CA ILE A 176 31.47 -2.72 17.76
C ILE A 176 32.80 -1.91 17.69
N ASP A 177 33.62 -2.18 16.68
CA ASP A 177 34.76 -1.34 16.40
C ASP A 177 34.40 -0.10 15.63
N VAL A 178 34.56 1.06 16.25
CA VAL A 178 34.28 2.38 15.67
C VAL A 178 35.63 3.07 15.37
N ARG A 179 35.82 3.45 14.12
CA ARG A 179 37.06 4.09 13.68
C ARG A 179 37.29 5.40 14.43
N GLY A 180 38.48 5.53 15.08
CA GLY A 180 38.81 6.70 15.90
C GLY A 180 38.41 6.57 17.37
N LEU A 181 37.42 5.72 17.69
CA LEU A 181 37.02 5.45 19.07
C LEU A 181 37.49 4.09 19.58
N GLY A 182 37.72 3.09 18.72
CA GLY A 182 38.06 1.71 19.09
C GLY A 182 36.82 0.85 19.35
N SER A 183 36.96 -0.11 20.27
CA SER A 183 35.89 -1.06 20.58
C SER A 183 34.90 -0.42 21.57
N GLU A 184 33.67 -0.24 21.14
CA GLU A 184 32.58 0.38 21.90
C GLU A 184 31.46 -0.65 22.19
N ARG A 185 30.97 -0.66 23.42
CA ARG A 185 29.95 -1.62 23.87
C ARG A 185 28.54 -1.14 23.57
N VAL A 186 27.75 -1.97 22.92
CA VAL A 186 26.33 -1.70 22.68
C VAL A 186 25.53 -1.90 23.96
N VAL A 187 24.98 -0.83 24.52
CA VAL A 187 24.20 -0.87 25.77
C VAL A 187 22.70 -0.85 25.54
N GLY A 188 22.25 -0.53 24.34
CA GLY A 188 20.84 -0.53 23.98
C GLY A 188 20.60 -0.14 22.52
N TYR A 189 19.34 -0.14 22.14
CA TYR A 189 18.87 0.29 20.84
C TYR A 189 18.07 1.58 20.95
N ALA A 190 18.41 2.55 20.11
CA ALA A 190 17.75 3.86 20.04
C ALA A 190 17.16 4.09 18.65
N GLU A 191 15.93 4.58 18.60
CA GLU A 191 15.16 4.87 17.41
C GLU A 191 14.97 6.37 17.28
N GLY A 192 15.63 6.99 16.28
CA GLY A 192 15.52 8.42 15.95
C GLY A 192 14.67 8.59 14.67
N PRO A 193 13.48 9.17 14.75
CA PRO A 193 12.58 9.30 13.59
C PRO A 193 12.92 10.49 12.67
N ASP A 194 14.02 11.17 12.92
CA ASP A 194 14.54 12.29 12.12
C ASP A 194 15.23 11.85 10.83
N ASP A 195 15.46 10.53 10.65
CA ASP A 195 16.05 9.95 9.45
C ASP A 195 15.53 8.53 9.20
N VAL A 196 15.82 7.98 8.01
CA VAL A 196 15.46 6.62 7.63
C VAL A 196 16.46 5.60 8.17
N GLY A 197 15.97 4.43 8.54
CA GLY A 197 16.78 3.36 9.11
C GLY A 197 17.64 2.59 8.11
N TYR A 198 18.68 1.90 8.62
CA TYR A 198 19.50 1.01 7.81
C TYR A 198 18.67 -0.13 7.19
N PRO A 199 18.89 -0.54 5.92
CA PRO A 199 19.93 -0.09 4.98
C PRO A 199 19.50 1.06 4.04
N LEU A 200 18.36 1.71 4.26
CA LEU A 200 17.94 2.88 3.48
C LEU A 200 18.83 4.07 3.80
N GLY A 201 19.10 4.30 5.09
CA GLY A 201 20.08 5.24 5.61
C GLY A 201 21.43 4.58 5.91
N ALA A 202 22.39 5.40 6.32
CA ALA A 202 23.65 4.93 6.86
C ALA A 202 23.44 4.30 8.25
N PRO A 203 24.28 3.32 8.69
CA PRO A 203 24.24 2.84 10.06
C PRO A 203 24.40 3.98 11.04
N ARG A 204 23.53 4.10 12.05
CA ARG A 204 23.56 5.20 13.01
C ARG A 204 23.80 4.70 14.42
N PHE A 205 24.63 5.42 15.16
CA PHE A 205 24.91 5.18 16.56
C PHE A 205 25.00 6.49 17.35
N TYR A 206 24.73 6.39 18.65
CA TYR A 206 24.68 7.53 19.55
C TYR A 206 25.73 7.40 20.64
N LEU A 207 26.40 8.50 20.96
CA LEU A 207 27.46 8.64 21.94
C LEU A 207 27.12 9.74 22.95
N SER A 208 27.57 9.60 24.18
CA SER A 208 27.44 10.68 25.14
C SER A 208 28.56 11.72 24.96
N GLN A 209 28.24 12.99 25.03
CA GLN A 209 29.22 14.08 25.07
C GLN A 209 30.21 13.90 26.24
N ALA A 210 29.76 13.40 27.39
CA ALA A 210 30.64 13.14 28.54
C ALA A 210 31.73 12.10 28.23
N GLN A 211 31.39 11.09 27.42
CA GLN A 211 32.34 10.08 26.94
C GLN A 211 33.41 10.69 26.02
N ILE A 212 33.02 11.57 25.11
CA ILE A 212 33.94 12.30 24.22
C ILE A 212 34.87 13.21 25.02
N ILE A 213 34.33 13.96 25.98
CA ILE A 213 35.13 14.80 26.89
C ILE A 213 36.09 13.98 27.71
N ALA A 214 35.68 12.85 28.24
CA ALA A 214 36.57 11.96 29.03
C ALA A 214 37.75 11.42 28.21
N ARG A 215 37.55 11.26 26.89
CA ARG A 215 38.55 10.67 26.00
C ARG A 215 39.50 11.68 25.34
N PHE A 216 38.92 12.77 24.86
CA PHE A 216 39.67 13.78 24.09
C PHE A 216 39.95 15.08 24.87
N GLY A 217 39.42 15.18 26.07
CA GLY A 217 39.52 16.37 26.91
C GLY A 217 38.34 17.31 26.74
N PRO A 218 38.14 18.26 27.67
CA PRO A 218 37.08 19.24 27.60
C PRO A 218 37.39 20.28 26.52
N GLU A 219 36.45 20.48 25.60
CA GLU A 219 36.46 21.58 24.66
C GLU A 219 35.57 22.72 25.24
N PRO A 220 36.08 23.95 25.42
CA PRO A 220 35.36 25.03 26.08
C PRO A 220 34.09 25.44 25.33
N ASP A 221 34.10 25.38 23.99
CA ASP A 221 32.99 25.70 23.12
C ASP A 221 32.97 24.71 21.95
N PRO A 222 32.33 23.52 22.13
CA PRO A 222 32.37 22.47 21.13
C PRO A 222 31.61 22.92 19.86
N ARG A 223 32.11 22.43 18.73
CA ARG A 223 31.39 22.63 17.46
C ARG A 223 30.22 21.69 17.36
N VAL A 224 29.10 22.25 16.95
CA VAL A 224 27.84 21.56 16.73
C VAL A 224 27.37 21.81 15.31
N ASN A 225 26.65 20.86 14.72
CA ASN A 225 26.11 20.97 13.37
C ASN A 225 24.66 20.50 13.27
N PHE A 226 24.05 20.24 14.43
CA PHE A 226 22.66 19.77 14.51
C PHE A 226 21.97 20.48 15.68
N ALA A 227 20.79 21.04 15.43
CA ALA A 227 19.95 21.64 16.46
C ALA A 227 18.54 21.10 16.36
N GLU A 228 17.99 20.72 17.48
CA GLU A 228 16.61 20.28 17.64
C GLU A 228 15.88 21.28 18.53
N VAL A 229 14.72 21.77 18.07
CA VAL A 229 14.00 22.89 18.68
C VAL A 229 12.57 22.46 19.03
N TRP A 230 12.16 22.71 20.26
CA TRP A 230 10.79 22.51 20.72
C TRP A 230 10.11 23.84 20.96
N LEU A 231 8.89 23.96 20.45
CA LEU A 231 8.08 25.17 20.60
C LEU A 231 7.06 24.99 21.73
N LYS A 232 6.59 26.10 22.32
CA LYS A 232 5.47 26.10 23.28
C LYS A 232 4.17 25.74 22.57
N ASN A 233 4.01 26.23 21.33
CA ASN A 233 2.87 25.94 20.49
C ASN A 233 3.32 25.50 19.08
N PRO A 234 3.24 24.20 18.76
CA PRO A 234 3.67 23.67 17.46
C PRO A 234 2.93 24.26 16.24
N ARG A 235 1.79 24.95 16.47
CA ARG A 235 1.05 25.61 15.36
C ARG A 235 1.79 26.79 14.73
N TYR A 236 2.74 27.38 15.46
CA TYR A 236 3.53 28.51 14.96
C TYR A 236 4.84 28.08 14.29
N VAL A 237 5.05 26.79 14.04
CA VAL A 237 6.30 26.28 13.47
C VAL A 237 6.66 26.95 12.15
N SER A 238 5.71 27.24 11.27
CA SER A 238 5.96 27.92 10.00
C SER A 238 6.44 29.38 10.19
N GLN A 239 5.90 30.08 11.19
CA GLN A 239 6.33 31.44 11.51
C GLN A 239 7.73 31.45 12.15
N VAL A 240 7.97 30.51 13.07
CA VAL A 240 9.28 30.34 13.71
C VAL A 240 10.33 29.92 12.69
N LEU A 241 9.97 29.11 11.68
CA LEU A 241 10.85 28.70 10.61
C LEU A 241 11.36 29.90 9.79
N VAL A 242 10.49 30.85 9.46
CA VAL A 242 10.89 32.08 8.77
C VAL A 242 11.89 32.89 9.61
N GLN A 243 11.64 33.03 10.90
CA GLN A 243 12.54 33.75 11.81
C GLN A 243 13.83 32.95 12.06
N ALA A 244 13.78 31.64 12.15
CA ALA A 244 14.96 30.78 12.29
C ALA A 244 15.90 30.95 11.07
N ARG A 245 15.35 31.10 9.88
CA ARG A 245 16.12 31.37 8.67
C ARG A 245 16.79 32.75 8.70
N ASP A 246 16.09 33.77 9.17
CA ASP A 246 16.63 35.10 9.31
C ASP A 246 17.78 35.13 10.35
N GLU A 247 17.58 34.50 11.50
CA GLU A 247 18.60 34.34 12.55
C GLU A 247 19.77 33.45 12.15
N SER A 248 19.61 32.60 11.15
CA SER A 248 20.64 31.71 10.64
C SER A 248 21.58 32.34 9.60
N TYR A 249 21.40 33.64 9.30
CA TYR A 249 22.25 34.36 8.38
C TYR A 249 23.74 34.20 8.71
N GLY A 250 24.55 33.80 7.71
CA GLY A 250 25.98 33.52 7.85
C GLY A 250 26.32 32.12 8.33
N LEU A 251 25.32 31.24 8.59
CA LEU A 251 25.54 29.79 8.67
C LEU A 251 25.45 29.19 7.26
N HIS A 252 26.18 28.10 7.02
CA HIS A 252 26.27 27.45 5.73
C HIS A 252 25.68 26.03 5.79
N ASP A 253 25.31 25.47 4.63
CA ASP A 253 24.69 24.13 4.47
C ASP A 253 23.47 23.92 5.36
N LEU A 254 22.60 24.94 5.41
CA LEU A 254 21.41 24.96 6.24
C LEU A 254 20.32 24.06 5.69
N GLN A 255 19.88 23.12 6.50
CA GLN A 255 18.78 22.22 6.21
C GLN A 255 17.75 22.32 7.33
N PHE A 256 16.53 22.73 6.99
CA PHE A 256 15.43 22.82 7.93
C PHE A 256 14.43 21.71 7.67
N ALA A 257 14.14 20.90 8.66
CA ALA A 257 13.07 19.92 8.63
C ALA A 257 12.08 20.22 9.75
N THR A 258 10.79 20.33 9.40
CA THR A 258 9.75 20.46 10.41
C THR A 258 9.07 19.12 10.61
N ARG A 259 8.74 18.78 11.86
CA ARG A 259 7.98 17.57 12.19
C ARG A 259 6.68 17.46 11.39
N SER A 260 5.97 18.58 11.20
CA SER A 260 4.75 18.61 10.40
C SER A 260 5.02 18.43 8.90
N GLY A 261 6.11 18.98 8.36
CA GLY A 261 6.52 18.81 6.97
C GLY A 261 6.84 17.35 6.65
N VAL A 262 7.67 16.71 7.46
CA VAL A 262 7.98 15.28 7.32
C VAL A 262 6.74 14.42 7.42
N GLN A 263 5.82 14.72 8.36
CA GLN A 263 4.55 13.99 8.48
C GLN A 263 3.68 14.13 7.23
N VAL A 264 3.59 15.30 6.63
CA VAL A 264 2.84 15.53 5.38
C VAL A 264 3.44 14.73 4.23
N LEU A 265 4.75 14.75 4.05
CA LEU A 265 5.44 13.97 3.01
C LEU A 265 5.21 12.46 3.16
N ILE A 266 5.38 11.94 4.38
CA ILE A 266 5.13 10.52 4.67
C ILE A 266 3.65 10.19 4.41
N SER A 267 2.72 11.03 4.84
CA SER A 267 1.29 10.79 4.66
C SER A 267 0.85 10.83 3.19
N GLN A 268 1.46 11.69 2.37
CA GLN A 268 1.21 11.71 0.93
C GLN A 268 1.74 10.45 0.24
N ALA A 269 2.96 10.05 0.53
CA ALA A 269 3.56 8.82 -0.01
C ALA A 269 2.81 7.57 0.45
N ALA A 270 2.45 7.49 1.74
CA ALA A 270 1.69 6.39 2.32
C ALA A 270 0.23 6.39 1.85
N GLY A 271 -0.36 7.57 1.61
CA GLY A 271 -1.76 7.72 1.22
C GLY A 271 -2.11 6.92 -0.03
N ILE A 272 -1.27 6.94 -1.05
CA ILE A 272 -1.47 6.17 -2.28
C ILE A 272 -1.53 4.66 -1.99
N VAL A 273 -0.63 4.16 -1.15
CA VAL A 273 -0.58 2.74 -0.77
C VAL A 273 -1.80 2.36 0.08
N ILE A 274 -2.17 3.22 1.03
CA ILE A 274 -3.33 3.03 1.90
C ILE A 274 -4.62 3.02 1.08
N ASP A 275 -4.82 3.97 0.18
CA ASP A 275 -6.01 4.06 -0.68
C ASP A 275 -6.13 2.83 -1.58
N LEU A 276 -5.02 2.36 -2.14
CA LEU A 276 -4.97 1.14 -2.93
C LEU A 276 -5.38 -0.09 -2.11
N LEU A 277 -4.87 -0.22 -0.89
CA LEU A 277 -5.20 -1.32 0.03
C LEU A 277 -6.66 -1.26 0.51
N VAL A 278 -7.18 -0.07 0.80
CA VAL A 278 -8.58 0.15 1.19
C VAL A 278 -9.51 -0.19 0.04
N ALA A 279 -9.20 0.28 -1.18
CA ALA A 279 -9.98 -0.05 -2.38
C ALA A 279 -10.01 -1.56 -2.62
N LEU A 280 -8.87 -2.23 -2.52
CA LEU A 280 -8.76 -3.67 -2.66
C LEU A 280 -9.60 -4.43 -1.62
N SER A 281 -9.47 -4.03 -0.36
CA SER A 281 -10.23 -4.64 0.74
C SER A 281 -11.73 -4.44 0.57
N ALA A 282 -12.15 -3.27 0.09
CA ALA A 282 -13.54 -2.98 -0.22
C ALA A 282 -14.08 -3.86 -1.37
N ILE A 283 -13.29 -4.07 -2.43
CA ILE A 283 -13.63 -4.95 -3.55
C ILE A 283 -13.75 -6.41 -3.07
N ALA A 284 -12.77 -6.90 -2.32
CA ALA A 284 -12.79 -8.26 -1.77
C ALA A 284 -13.99 -8.49 -0.83
N LEU A 285 -14.27 -7.51 0.04
CA LEU A 285 -15.39 -7.55 0.96
C LEU A 285 -16.73 -7.51 0.23
N ALA A 286 -16.87 -6.64 -0.79
CA ALA A 286 -18.06 -6.57 -1.65
C ALA A 286 -18.26 -7.89 -2.41
N THR A 287 -17.17 -8.48 -2.93
CA THR A 287 -17.19 -9.80 -3.60
C THR A 287 -17.71 -10.87 -2.66
N ALA A 288 -17.14 -10.99 -1.48
CA ALA A 288 -17.58 -11.94 -0.47
C ALA A 288 -19.05 -11.71 -0.06
N ALA A 289 -19.47 -10.45 0.15
CA ALA A 289 -20.83 -10.08 0.51
C ALA A 289 -21.85 -10.49 -0.56
N VAL A 290 -21.57 -10.20 -1.84
CA VAL A 290 -22.49 -10.56 -2.97
C VAL A 290 -22.57 -12.07 -3.14
N LEU A 291 -21.46 -12.80 -3.03
CA LEU A 291 -21.44 -14.25 -3.10
C LEU A 291 -22.24 -14.88 -1.95
N LEU A 292 -22.02 -14.40 -0.73
CA LEU A 292 -22.76 -14.89 0.44
C LEU A 292 -24.25 -14.55 0.35
N ALA A 293 -24.61 -13.32 -0.06
CA ALA A 293 -26.00 -12.93 -0.28
C ALA A 293 -26.67 -13.76 -1.38
N SER A 294 -25.95 -14.04 -2.48
CA SER A 294 -26.46 -14.89 -3.57
C SER A 294 -26.67 -16.33 -3.12
N SER A 295 -25.74 -16.87 -2.34
CA SER A 295 -25.82 -18.19 -1.72
C SER A 295 -26.98 -18.28 -0.72
N ALA A 296 -27.14 -17.26 0.13
CA ALA A 296 -28.24 -17.17 1.08
C ALA A 296 -29.61 -17.07 0.38
N ARG A 297 -29.70 -16.27 -0.68
CA ARG A 297 -30.94 -16.19 -1.51
C ARG A 297 -31.30 -17.53 -2.14
N ALA A 298 -30.33 -18.27 -2.68
CA ALA A 298 -30.55 -19.60 -3.23
C ALA A 298 -31.03 -20.59 -2.16
N GLU A 299 -30.51 -20.51 -0.95
CA GLU A 299 -30.92 -21.34 0.17
C GLU A 299 -32.33 -20.99 0.66
N VAL A 300 -32.64 -19.71 0.82
CA VAL A 300 -34.00 -19.26 1.18
C VAL A 300 -35.04 -19.73 0.14
N GLN A 301 -34.71 -19.64 -1.17
CA GLN A 301 -35.58 -20.14 -2.23
C GLN A 301 -35.87 -21.65 -2.12
N ARG A 302 -34.88 -22.44 -1.74
CA ARG A 302 -35.07 -23.88 -1.50
C ARG A 302 -35.92 -24.21 -0.28
N ARG A 303 -35.88 -23.33 0.73
CA ARG A 303 -36.59 -23.45 2.00
C ARG A 303 -37.94 -22.73 2.02
N LEU A 304 -38.39 -22.13 0.91
CA LEU A 304 -39.65 -21.37 0.89
C LEU A 304 -40.81 -22.14 1.44
N ARG A 305 -40.94 -23.46 1.06
CA ARG A 305 -41.99 -24.31 1.57
C ARG A 305 -41.89 -24.55 3.08
N SER A 306 -40.70 -24.81 3.60
CA SER A 306 -40.46 -25.00 5.04
C SER A 306 -40.68 -23.66 5.83
N ILE A 307 -40.29 -22.53 5.24
CA ILE A 307 -40.60 -21.18 5.80
C ILE A 307 -42.12 -20.97 5.81
N GLY A 308 -42.83 -21.35 4.75
CA GLY A 308 -44.27 -21.28 4.66
C GLY A 308 -44.96 -22.15 5.76
N ILE A 309 -44.51 -23.36 6.00
CA ILE A 309 -45.01 -24.23 7.08
C ILE A 309 -44.76 -23.61 8.45
N ARG A 310 -43.52 -23.12 8.73
CA ARG A 310 -43.20 -22.43 9.99
C ARG A 310 -44.08 -21.20 10.22
N ARG A 311 -44.33 -20.41 9.15
CA ARG A 311 -45.22 -19.27 9.19
C ARG A 311 -46.71 -19.66 9.43
N ALA A 312 -47.17 -20.73 8.83
CA ALA A 312 -48.50 -21.30 9.09
C ALA A 312 -48.67 -21.76 10.55
N LEU A 313 -47.61 -22.21 11.17
CA LEU A 313 -47.55 -22.60 12.59
C LEU A 313 -47.33 -21.41 13.55
N GLY A 314 -47.37 -20.13 13.05
CA GLY A 314 -47.31 -18.93 13.88
C GLY A 314 -45.95 -18.25 14.00
N ALA A 315 -44.89 -18.74 13.35
CA ALA A 315 -43.58 -18.09 13.40
C ALA A 315 -43.62 -16.66 12.82
N THR A 316 -43.05 -15.68 13.52
CA THR A 316 -42.98 -14.28 13.05
C THR A 316 -41.89 -14.10 11.99
N ARG A 317 -41.96 -12.99 11.23
CA ARG A 317 -40.90 -12.63 10.26
C ARG A 317 -39.53 -12.45 10.95
N ARG A 318 -39.53 -11.87 12.16
CA ARG A 318 -38.32 -11.66 12.98
C ARG A 318 -37.69 -13.00 13.36
N GLN A 319 -38.47 -13.98 13.79
CA GLN A 319 -37.96 -15.30 14.16
C GLN A 319 -37.32 -16.03 12.99
N VAL A 320 -37.92 -15.95 11.78
CA VAL A 320 -37.33 -16.56 10.57
C VAL A 320 -36.01 -15.89 10.19
N ALA A 321 -35.96 -14.57 10.23
CA ALA A 321 -34.73 -13.82 9.93
C ALA A 321 -33.63 -14.08 10.98
N LEU A 322 -34.01 -14.09 12.28
CA LEU A 322 -33.09 -14.34 13.39
C LEU A 322 -32.47 -15.74 13.32
N THR A 323 -33.28 -16.78 12.98
CA THR A 323 -32.74 -18.13 12.78
C THR A 323 -31.67 -18.18 11.69
N GLN A 324 -31.92 -17.48 10.56
CA GLN A 324 -30.92 -17.41 9.48
C GLN A 324 -29.70 -16.55 9.87
N ALA A 325 -29.89 -15.49 10.64
CA ALA A 325 -28.79 -14.69 11.19
C ALA A 325 -27.89 -15.52 12.11
N ILE A 326 -28.48 -16.30 13.01
CA ILE A 326 -27.74 -17.19 13.92
C ILE A 326 -27.00 -18.30 13.14
N GLU A 327 -27.65 -18.93 12.14
CA GLU A 327 -26.98 -19.90 11.29
C GLU A 327 -25.75 -19.30 10.57
N ALA A 328 -25.90 -18.07 10.05
CA ALA A 328 -24.80 -17.37 9.40
C ALA A 328 -23.71 -16.95 10.40
N ALA A 329 -24.08 -16.46 11.58
CA ALA A 329 -23.14 -16.04 12.62
C ALA A 329 -22.29 -17.20 13.15
N LEU A 330 -22.86 -18.38 13.31
CA LEU A 330 -22.12 -19.59 13.73
C LEU A 330 -21.01 -19.98 12.76
N VAL A 331 -21.10 -19.59 11.49
CA VAL A 331 -20.05 -19.82 10.49
C VAL A 331 -19.16 -18.57 10.37
N ALA A 332 -19.77 -17.39 10.35
CA ALA A 332 -19.06 -16.13 10.12
C ALA A 332 -18.13 -15.74 11.29
N VAL A 333 -18.57 -15.95 12.54
CA VAL A 333 -17.76 -15.56 13.71
C VAL A 333 -16.42 -16.31 13.76
N PRO A 334 -16.36 -17.66 13.76
CA PRO A 334 -15.08 -18.36 13.77
C PRO A 334 -14.26 -18.11 12.50
N ALA A 335 -14.93 -18.00 11.35
CA ALA A 335 -14.24 -17.73 10.09
C ALA A 335 -13.62 -16.33 10.04
N ALA A 336 -14.35 -15.28 10.46
CA ALA A 336 -13.83 -13.93 10.55
C ALA A 336 -12.71 -13.82 11.59
N SER A 337 -12.83 -14.50 12.75
CA SER A 337 -11.77 -14.54 13.75
C SER A 337 -10.50 -15.18 13.20
N LEU A 338 -10.60 -16.32 12.53
CA LEU A 338 -9.46 -16.96 11.87
C LEU A 338 -8.87 -16.06 10.75
N GLY A 339 -9.74 -15.40 9.98
CA GLY A 339 -9.33 -14.50 8.92
C GLY A 339 -8.54 -13.30 9.47
N VAL A 340 -9.10 -12.59 10.45
CA VAL A 340 -8.45 -11.43 11.08
C VAL A 340 -7.12 -11.81 11.72
N LEU A 341 -7.07 -12.93 12.45
CA LEU A 341 -5.83 -13.43 13.05
C LEU A 341 -4.79 -13.82 12.00
N ALA A 342 -5.22 -14.50 10.92
CA ALA A 342 -4.32 -14.87 9.84
C ALA A 342 -3.78 -13.65 9.09
N GLY A 343 -4.63 -12.67 8.78
CA GLY A 343 -4.23 -11.41 8.15
C GLY A 343 -3.24 -10.63 9.00
N TRP A 344 -3.54 -10.50 10.30
CA TRP A 344 -2.62 -9.87 11.26
C TRP A 344 -1.27 -10.61 11.31
N ALA A 345 -1.27 -11.93 11.47
CA ALA A 345 -0.05 -12.72 11.60
C ALA A 345 0.82 -12.69 10.33
N VAL A 346 0.20 -12.68 9.14
CA VAL A 346 0.92 -12.62 7.85
C VAL A 346 1.52 -11.24 7.61
N THR A 347 0.83 -10.17 8.02
CA THR A 347 1.28 -8.79 7.77
C THR A 347 2.16 -8.23 8.88
N TYR A 348 2.16 -8.81 10.08
CA TYR A 348 2.92 -8.32 11.21
C TYR A 348 4.43 -8.28 10.92
N GLY A 349 5.01 -9.38 10.45
CA GLY A 349 6.45 -9.46 10.18
C GLY A 349 6.91 -8.55 9.02
N PRO A 350 6.31 -8.59 7.84
CA PRO A 350 6.65 -7.66 6.76
C PRO A 350 6.37 -6.20 7.10
N GLY A 351 5.28 -5.93 7.84
CA GLY A 351 4.94 -4.57 8.30
C GLY A 351 5.96 -4.02 9.29
N ASP A 352 6.36 -4.81 10.26
CA ASP A 352 7.38 -4.45 11.24
C ASP A 352 8.74 -4.15 10.57
N ARG A 353 9.12 -4.97 9.57
CA ARG A 353 10.32 -4.70 8.76
C ARG A 353 10.22 -3.40 7.98
N LEU A 354 9.07 -3.13 7.35
CA LEU A 354 8.85 -1.90 6.62
C LEU A 354 8.94 -0.67 7.52
N LEU A 355 8.30 -0.72 8.69
CA LEU A 355 8.36 0.34 9.68
C LEU A 355 9.78 0.51 10.25
N GLY A 356 10.50 -0.59 10.48
CA GLY A 356 11.91 -0.55 10.87
C GLY A 356 12.82 0.13 9.85
N LEU A 357 12.57 -0.06 8.53
CA LEU A 357 13.29 0.66 7.47
C LEU A 357 13.00 2.18 7.48
N LEU A 358 11.85 2.59 7.99
CA LEU A 358 11.47 3.99 8.17
C LEU A 358 11.80 4.53 9.57
N ASN A 359 12.53 3.75 10.36
CA ASN A 359 12.87 4.06 11.75
C ASN A 359 11.63 4.38 12.61
N GLN A 360 10.57 3.59 12.42
CA GLN A 360 9.28 3.76 13.06
C GLN A 360 8.91 2.51 13.87
N PRO A 361 8.27 2.69 15.03
CA PRO A 361 7.84 1.57 15.85
C PRO A 361 6.73 0.78 15.20
N GLY A 362 6.75 -0.52 15.39
CA GLY A 362 5.69 -1.42 14.96
C GLY A 362 4.31 -1.00 15.50
N PRO A 363 3.23 -1.51 14.90
CA PRO A 363 1.87 -1.15 15.29
C PRO A 363 1.61 -1.50 16.77
N GLY A 364 1.18 -0.51 17.53
CA GLY A 364 0.95 -0.62 18.97
C GLY A 364 -0.43 -1.20 19.34
N SER A 365 -0.77 -1.12 20.63
CA SER A 365 -2.08 -1.55 21.15
C SER A 365 -3.28 -0.78 20.58
N ALA A 366 -3.06 0.41 20.01
CA ALA A 366 -4.09 1.20 19.31
C ALA A 366 -4.73 0.43 18.13
N LEU A 367 -3.99 -0.51 17.54
CA LEU A 367 -4.46 -1.37 16.45
C LEU A 367 -5.65 -2.28 16.84
N ILE A 368 -5.83 -2.58 18.11
CA ILE A 368 -6.88 -3.50 18.59
C ILE A 368 -8.27 -2.99 18.23
N LEU A 369 -8.53 -1.69 18.38
CA LEU A 369 -9.85 -1.12 18.11
C LEU A 369 -10.23 -1.14 16.61
N PRO A 370 -9.37 -0.73 15.68
CA PRO A 370 -9.61 -0.90 14.24
C PRO A 370 -9.79 -2.37 13.82
N LEU A 371 -9.00 -3.30 14.38
CA LEU A 371 -9.15 -4.73 14.09
C LEU A 371 -10.48 -5.29 14.60
N LEU A 372 -10.95 -4.88 15.78
CA LEU A 372 -12.27 -5.25 16.29
C LEU A 372 -13.39 -4.67 15.42
N ALA A 373 -13.25 -3.43 14.94
CA ALA A 373 -14.21 -2.84 14.01
C ALA A 373 -14.23 -3.61 12.68
N GLY A 374 -13.07 -3.93 12.12
CA GLY A 374 -12.93 -4.77 10.93
C GLY A 374 -13.53 -6.16 11.11
N TRP A 375 -13.27 -6.81 12.24
CA TRP A 375 -13.89 -8.08 12.60
C TRP A 375 -15.42 -7.98 12.66
N ALA A 376 -15.95 -6.94 13.30
CA ALA A 376 -17.39 -6.71 13.38
C ALA A 376 -18.03 -6.54 12.00
N VAL A 377 -17.37 -5.82 11.09
CA VAL A 377 -17.80 -5.66 9.68
C VAL A 377 -17.74 -7.01 8.95
N ALA A 378 -16.66 -7.77 9.09
CA ALA A 378 -16.49 -9.09 8.48
C ALA A 378 -17.53 -10.11 8.95
N VAL A 379 -18.04 -9.99 10.17
CA VAL A 379 -19.15 -10.79 10.70
C VAL A 379 -20.51 -10.24 10.27
N ALA A 380 -20.72 -8.92 10.35
CA ALA A 380 -22.01 -8.30 10.09
C ALA A 380 -22.47 -8.49 8.63
N LEU A 381 -21.57 -8.36 7.66
CA LEU A 381 -21.92 -8.48 6.24
C LEU A 381 -22.48 -9.84 5.84
N PRO A 382 -21.87 -10.99 6.18
CA PRO A 382 -22.47 -12.32 5.94
C PRO A 382 -23.79 -12.52 6.67
N VAL A 383 -23.88 -12.05 7.92
CA VAL A 383 -25.10 -12.19 8.74
C VAL A 383 -26.25 -11.39 8.13
N LEU A 384 -26.02 -10.13 7.75
CA LEU A 384 -27.01 -9.29 7.07
C LEU A 384 -27.36 -9.85 5.69
N GLY A 385 -26.37 -10.33 4.93
CA GLY A 385 -26.55 -10.98 3.65
C GLY A 385 -27.43 -12.23 3.70
N ALA A 386 -27.41 -12.95 4.81
CA ALA A 386 -28.27 -14.12 5.06
C ALA A 386 -29.64 -13.72 5.62
N ALA A 387 -29.70 -12.79 6.56
CA ALA A 387 -30.93 -12.36 7.23
C ALA A 387 -31.89 -11.59 6.30
N TRP A 388 -31.35 -10.68 5.46
CA TRP A 388 -32.14 -9.85 4.56
C TRP A 388 -33.02 -10.64 3.57
N PRO A 389 -32.50 -11.63 2.83
CA PRO A 389 -33.34 -12.45 1.93
C PRO A 389 -34.39 -13.26 2.70
N ALA A 390 -34.08 -13.76 3.89
CA ALA A 390 -35.02 -14.49 4.74
C ALA A 390 -36.14 -13.57 5.26
N TRP A 391 -35.82 -12.37 5.70
CA TRP A 391 -36.79 -11.36 6.09
C TRP A 391 -37.72 -10.99 4.94
N SER A 392 -37.17 -10.74 3.75
CA SER A 392 -37.93 -10.38 2.55
C SER A 392 -38.83 -11.53 2.07
N ALA A 393 -38.37 -12.78 2.18
CA ALA A 393 -39.15 -13.97 1.86
C ALA A 393 -40.28 -14.20 2.87
N ALA A 394 -40.00 -14.10 4.16
CA ALA A 394 -40.99 -14.25 5.22
C ALA A 394 -42.09 -13.17 5.19
N GLY A 395 -41.87 -12.06 4.46
CA GLY A 395 -42.86 -11.02 4.23
C GLY A 395 -44.00 -11.39 3.28
N ARG A 396 -43.89 -12.52 2.57
CA ARG A 396 -44.88 -12.97 1.60
C ARG A 396 -46.02 -13.73 2.23
N GLY A 397 -47.18 -13.79 1.54
CA GLY A 397 -48.33 -14.56 2.01
C GLY A 397 -48.01 -16.05 2.13
N VAL A 398 -48.51 -16.70 3.18
CA VAL A 398 -48.24 -18.12 3.50
C VAL A 398 -48.65 -19.03 2.32
N LEU A 399 -49.78 -18.77 1.65
CA LEU A 399 -50.23 -19.54 0.48
C LEU A 399 -49.23 -19.48 -0.70
N THR A 400 -48.61 -18.32 -0.94
CA THR A 400 -47.62 -18.16 -2.02
C THR A 400 -46.32 -18.88 -1.69
N LEU A 401 -45.95 -18.95 -0.40
CA LEU A 401 -44.77 -19.69 0.08
C LEU A 401 -44.98 -21.22 -0.04
N LEU A 402 -46.18 -21.72 0.28
CA LEU A 402 -46.50 -23.13 0.20
C LEU A 402 -46.61 -23.63 -1.26
N ARG A 403 -47.13 -22.82 -2.17
CA ARG A 403 -47.23 -23.14 -3.61
C ARG A 403 -45.86 -23.12 -4.32
N GLY A 404 -44.80 -22.67 -3.67
CA GLY A 404 -43.45 -22.67 -4.24
C GLY A 404 -43.31 -21.83 -5.53
N ALA A 405 -44.20 -20.84 -5.72
CA ALA A 405 -44.26 -20.03 -6.96
C ALA A 405 -42.99 -19.20 -7.12
N ASP A 406 -42.35 -19.38 -8.25
CA ASP A 406 -41.08 -18.73 -8.64
C ASP A 406 -41.15 -17.20 -8.53
N VAL A 407 -40.26 -16.64 -7.75
CA VAL A 407 -40.22 -15.22 -7.38
C VAL A 407 -39.98 -14.30 -8.59
N ALA A 408 -39.45 -14.83 -9.67
CA ALA A 408 -39.06 -14.08 -10.86
C ALA A 408 -40.23 -13.68 -11.76
N ARG A 409 -41.33 -14.39 -11.67
CA ARG A 409 -42.47 -14.17 -12.64
C ARG A 409 -43.28 -12.90 -12.43
N ARG A 410 -43.24 -12.24 -11.28
CA ARG A 410 -44.11 -11.09 -10.99
C ARG A 410 -43.53 -9.74 -11.44
N ARG A 411 -42.24 -9.59 -11.61
CA ARG A 411 -41.66 -8.32 -12.04
C ARG A 411 -41.79 -8.08 -13.55
N SER A 412 -41.79 -9.16 -14.37
CA SER A 412 -41.99 -9.05 -15.81
C SER A 412 -43.45 -8.75 -16.20
N ARG A 413 -44.40 -9.14 -15.36
CA ARG A 413 -45.84 -8.83 -15.61
C ARG A 413 -46.25 -7.39 -15.30
N ARG A 414 -45.48 -6.67 -14.44
CA ARG A 414 -45.74 -5.25 -14.17
C ARG A 414 -45.18 -4.29 -15.24
N LEU A 415 -44.05 -4.66 -15.88
CA LEU A 415 -43.48 -3.87 -16.98
C LEU A 415 -44.16 -4.12 -18.34
N GLY A 416 -44.90 -5.23 -18.50
CA GLY A 416 -45.63 -5.55 -19.71
C GLY A 416 -47.06 -5.05 -19.75
N ARG A 417 -47.58 -4.42 -18.66
CA ARG A 417 -48.99 -4.03 -18.55
C ARG A 417 -49.27 -2.54 -18.74
N SER A 418 -48.24 -1.74 -19.01
CA SER A 418 -48.37 -0.30 -19.25
C SER A 418 -48.38 0.11 -20.74
N ARG A 419 -48.51 -0.86 -21.67
CA ARG A 419 -48.56 -0.53 -23.10
C ARG A 419 -49.49 -1.44 -23.87
N ALA A 420 -50.80 -1.38 -23.54
CA ALA A 420 -51.88 -1.80 -24.43
C ALA A 420 -53.15 -1.14 -23.95
N GLU A 421 -53.41 0.06 -24.40
CA GLU A 421 -54.77 0.55 -24.52
C GLU A 421 -55.43 -0.07 -25.77
N PRO A 422 -56.67 -0.52 -25.69
CA PRO A 422 -57.41 -1.06 -26.83
C PRO A 422 -58.12 0.05 -27.56
N SER A 423 -57.75 0.29 -28.80
CA SER A 423 -58.67 0.97 -29.73
C SER A 423 -59.66 -0.03 -30.34
N SER A 424 -60.90 0.15 -30.01
CA SER A 424 -62.09 -0.46 -30.63
C SER A 424 -62.27 0.00 -32.07
N ARG A 425 -62.51 -0.91 -32.97
CA ARG A 425 -63.58 -0.77 -34.04
C ARG A 425 -63.56 -2.03 -34.93
N GLY A 426 -64.51 -2.75 -34.91
CA GLY A 426 -65.58 -3.26 -35.71
C GLY A 426 -65.25 -3.75 -37.13
N GLY A 427 -65.69 -4.95 -37.49
CA GLY A 427 -65.66 -5.47 -38.85
C GLY A 427 -65.95 -6.96 -38.91
N VAL A 428 -67.07 -7.25 -39.39
CA VAL A 428 -67.92 -8.46 -39.58
C VAL A 428 -67.28 -9.50 -40.53
N ALA A 429 -67.46 -10.79 -40.20
CA ALA A 429 -67.77 -11.93 -41.06
C ALA A 429 -66.72 -12.47 -42.06
N GLY A 430 -66.57 -13.77 -42.05
CA GLY A 430 -66.07 -14.56 -43.19
C GLY A 430 -65.60 -15.94 -42.82
N ARG A 431 -66.44 -16.89 -43.05
CA ARG A 431 -66.28 -18.36 -43.00
C ARG A 431 -65.11 -18.91 -43.76
N THR A 432 -64.73 -20.09 -43.36
CA THR A 432 -64.37 -21.33 -44.09
C THR A 432 -62.91 -21.85 -43.95
N GLY A 433 -62.83 -23.05 -43.48
CA GLY A 433 -62.02 -24.14 -44.00
C GLY A 433 -60.63 -24.42 -43.41
N PRO A 434 -60.38 -25.63 -42.98
CA PRO A 434 -59.02 -26.01 -42.56
C PRO A 434 -58.17 -26.41 -43.76
N THR A 435 -57.02 -25.75 -43.92
CA THR A 435 -55.96 -26.24 -44.81
C THR A 435 -54.70 -26.45 -44.01
N GLU A 436 -54.30 -27.73 -43.93
CA GLU A 436 -52.94 -28.13 -43.52
C GLU A 436 -51.90 -27.39 -44.34
N PRO A 437 -50.82 -26.97 -43.77
CA PRO A 437 -49.62 -26.76 -44.56
C PRO A 437 -48.63 -27.89 -44.39
N ALA A 438 -48.40 -28.50 -45.53
CA ALA A 438 -47.39 -29.48 -45.85
C ALA A 438 -45.97 -29.09 -45.34
N GLY A 439 -45.22 -30.15 -45.14
CA GLY A 439 -43.82 -30.22 -44.70
C GLY A 439 -42.86 -29.14 -45.09
N ARG A 440 -42.11 -28.71 -44.14
CA ARG A 440 -40.77 -28.20 -44.30
C ARG A 440 -39.79 -29.11 -43.58
N THR A 441 -39.51 -30.20 -44.22
CA THR A 441 -38.29 -30.97 -44.08
C THR A 441 -37.14 -30.12 -44.68
N GLY A 442 -36.19 -29.75 -43.85
CA GLY A 442 -34.92 -29.18 -44.38
C GLY A 442 -34.27 -28.11 -43.48
N ALA A 443 -34.01 -28.40 -42.23
CA ALA A 443 -33.05 -27.61 -41.43
C ALA A 443 -32.53 -28.44 -40.26
N GLY A 444 -32.00 -29.63 -40.55
CA GLY A 444 -31.58 -30.61 -39.54
C GLY A 444 -30.08 -30.84 -39.40
N ALA A 445 -29.20 -30.08 -40.09
CA ALA A 445 -27.77 -30.40 -40.10
C ALA A 445 -26.82 -29.31 -39.57
N GLY A 446 -27.35 -28.11 -39.23
CA GLY A 446 -26.51 -26.99 -38.68
C GLY A 446 -26.58 -26.79 -37.16
N PHE A 447 -27.39 -27.59 -36.43
CA PHE A 447 -27.70 -27.33 -35.01
C PHE A 447 -26.76 -28.05 -34.02
N GLU A 448 -25.86 -28.90 -34.48
CA GLU A 448 -25.18 -29.84 -33.57
C GLU A 448 -23.92 -29.31 -32.86
N ARG A 449 -23.28 -28.24 -33.30
CA ARG A 449 -22.07 -27.74 -32.63
C ARG A 449 -22.18 -26.42 -31.88
N GLY A 450 -23.11 -25.54 -32.23
CA GLY A 450 -23.35 -24.26 -31.55
C GLY A 450 -24.62 -24.21 -30.70
N GLY A 451 -25.61 -25.06 -30.99
CA GLY A 451 -26.96 -24.97 -30.40
C GLY A 451 -27.06 -25.18 -28.92
N LEU A 452 -26.26 -26.10 -28.35
CA LEU A 452 -26.27 -26.39 -26.90
C LEU A 452 -25.62 -25.26 -26.08
N ALA A 453 -24.54 -24.67 -26.59
CA ALA A 453 -23.88 -23.53 -25.95
C ALA A 453 -24.79 -22.27 -26.02
N LEU A 454 -25.44 -22.04 -27.15
CA LEU A 454 -26.38 -20.93 -27.33
C LEU A 454 -27.64 -21.09 -26.47
N LEU A 455 -28.12 -22.31 -26.29
CA LEU A 455 -29.24 -22.64 -25.40
C LEU A 455 -28.83 -22.49 -23.94
N GLY A 456 -27.60 -22.85 -23.58
CA GLY A 456 -26.97 -22.58 -22.30
C GLY A 456 -26.89 -21.08 -22.01
N ALA A 457 -26.42 -20.29 -22.95
CA ALA A 457 -26.30 -18.82 -22.86
C ALA A 457 -27.70 -18.14 -22.73
N ARG A 458 -28.70 -18.57 -23.51
CA ARG A 458 -30.09 -18.07 -23.39
C ARG A 458 -30.73 -18.43 -22.05
N LEU A 459 -30.47 -19.62 -21.51
CA LEU A 459 -30.94 -20.01 -20.19
C LEU A 459 -30.24 -19.24 -19.06
N GLN A 460 -29.01 -18.80 -19.26
CA GLN A 460 -28.31 -17.89 -18.34
C GLN A 460 -28.81 -16.46 -18.48
N GLY A 461 -29.12 -15.99 -19.69
CA GLY A 461 -29.66 -14.66 -19.98
C GLY A 461 -31.01 -14.37 -19.33
N ALA A 462 -31.78 -15.39 -18.94
CA ALA A 462 -33.02 -15.24 -18.19
C ALA A 462 -32.82 -14.65 -16.78
N ARG A 463 -31.58 -14.63 -16.24
CA ARG A 463 -31.23 -14.02 -14.94
C ARG A 463 -30.13 -12.95 -15.09
N ARG A 464 -30.32 -12.06 -16.06
CA ARG A 464 -29.34 -11.04 -16.48
C ARG A 464 -28.69 -10.27 -15.31
N ALA A 465 -29.47 -9.86 -14.31
CA ALA A 465 -28.95 -9.10 -13.17
C ALA A 465 -27.89 -9.86 -12.34
N ARG A 466 -28.03 -11.18 -12.22
CA ARG A 466 -27.07 -11.99 -11.46
C ARG A 466 -25.81 -12.27 -12.28
N LEU A 467 -25.99 -12.60 -13.55
CA LEU A 467 -24.89 -12.84 -14.48
C LEU A 467 -24.06 -11.56 -14.60
N PHE A 468 -24.73 -10.40 -14.75
CA PHE A 468 -24.07 -9.10 -14.77
C PHE A 468 -23.27 -8.86 -13.48
N ALA A 469 -23.87 -9.07 -12.32
CA ALA A 469 -23.17 -8.88 -11.04
C ALA A 469 -21.92 -9.77 -10.90
N THR A 470 -22.00 -11.06 -11.25
CA THR A 470 -20.85 -11.97 -11.15
C THR A 470 -19.77 -11.66 -12.19
N VAL A 471 -20.16 -11.29 -13.41
CA VAL A 471 -19.20 -10.91 -14.47
C VAL A 471 -18.51 -9.59 -14.11
N THR A 472 -19.26 -8.57 -13.67
CA THR A 472 -18.68 -7.29 -13.24
C THR A 472 -17.71 -7.46 -12.10
N MET A 473 -18.06 -8.26 -11.08
CA MET A 473 -17.18 -8.52 -9.95
C MET A 473 -15.89 -9.23 -10.39
N LEU A 474 -16.02 -10.28 -11.22
CA LEU A 474 -14.86 -11.00 -11.72
C LEU A 474 -13.98 -10.09 -12.59
N ALA A 475 -14.60 -9.26 -13.43
CA ALA A 475 -13.89 -8.29 -14.26
C ALA A 475 -13.16 -7.24 -13.41
N CYS A 476 -13.82 -6.67 -12.40
CA CYS A 476 -13.17 -5.72 -11.48
C CYS A 476 -12.00 -6.34 -10.73
N SER A 477 -12.18 -7.54 -10.16
CA SER A 477 -11.10 -8.22 -9.44
C SER A 477 -9.94 -8.58 -10.38
N THR A 478 -10.22 -9.10 -11.58
CA THR A 478 -9.17 -9.41 -12.56
C THR A 478 -8.43 -8.14 -13.02
N ALA A 479 -9.15 -7.05 -13.28
CA ALA A 479 -8.55 -5.77 -13.65
C ALA A 479 -7.63 -5.27 -12.53
N PHE A 480 -8.02 -5.47 -11.28
CA PHE A 480 -7.22 -5.05 -10.13
C PHE A 480 -5.94 -5.89 -9.97
N VAL A 481 -6.03 -7.22 -10.13
CA VAL A 481 -4.83 -8.09 -10.15
C VAL A 481 -3.86 -7.65 -11.24
N LEU A 482 -4.37 -7.36 -12.44
CA LEU A 482 -3.54 -6.89 -13.56
C LEU A 482 -2.89 -5.53 -13.24
N LEU A 483 -3.63 -4.62 -12.60
CA LEU A 483 -3.10 -3.33 -12.16
C LEU A 483 -1.95 -3.51 -11.16
N LEU A 484 -2.11 -4.38 -10.15
CA LEU A 484 -1.06 -4.64 -9.16
C LEU A 484 0.19 -5.27 -9.77
N ILE A 485 0.01 -6.22 -10.72
CA ILE A 485 1.13 -6.84 -11.42
C ILE A 485 1.83 -5.82 -12.34
N ALA A 486 1.06 -4.97 -13.03
CA ALA A 486 1.61 -3.90 -13.86
C ALA A 486 2.41 -2.90 -12.99
N LEU A 487 1.85 -2.48 -11.85
CA LEU A 487 2.55 -1.57 -10.92
C LEU A 487 3.82 -2.21 -10.36
N ALA A 488 3.79 -3.49 -9.97
CA ALA A 488 4.99 -4.21 -9.54
C ALA A 488 6.02 -4.34 -10.67
N GLY A 489 5.57 -4.47 -11.92
CA GLY A 489 6.41 -4.47 -13.13
C GLY A 489 7.07 -3.12 -13.37
N THR A 490 6.31 -2.02 -13.30
CA THR A 490 6.87 -0.65 -13.43
C THR A 490 7.85 -0.32 -12.31
N LEU A 491 7.58 -0.73 -11.05
CA LEU A 491 8.58 -0.59 -10.00
C LEU A 491 9.86 -1.36 -10.30
N SER A 492 9.75 -2.54 -10.90
CA SER A 492 10.91 -3.34 -11.27
C SER A 492 11.71 -2.71 -12.42
N SER A 493 11.05 -2.10 -13.43
CA SER A 493 11.74 -1.39 -14.51
C SER A 493 12.46 -0.13 -14.00
N LEU A 494 11.82 0.63 -13.10
CA LEU A 494 12.46 1.77 -12.45
C LEU A 494 13.70 1.38 -11.63
N GLU A 495 13.73 0.16 -11.07
CA GLU A 495 14.88 -0.36 -10.32
C GLU A 495 16.04 -0.76 -11.24
N THR A 496 15.75 -1.28 -12.43
CA THR A 496 16.75 -1.90 -13.31
C THR A 496 17.15 -1.05 -14.49
N ASP A 497 16.33 -0.09 -14.92
CA ASP A 497 16.56 0.73 -16.10
C ASP A 497 16.76 2.21 -15.76
N PRO A 498 18.01 2.73 -15.83
CA PRO A 498 18.30 4.14 -15.59
C PRO A 498 17.59 5.08 -16.58
N GLN A 499 17.24 4.59 -17.78
CA GLN A 499 16.58 5.40 -18.82
C GLN A 499 15.15 5.79 -18.41
N GLU A 500 14.45 4.94 -17.66
CA GLU A 500 13.12 5.26 -17.09
C GLU A 500 13.17 6.43 -16.11
N LEU A 501 14.34 6.67 -15.50
CA LEU A 501 14.60 7.81 -14.62
C LEU A 501 15.09 9.06 -15.36
N GLY A 502 15.12 9.00 -16.69
CA GLY A 502 15.65 10.07 -17.53
C GLY A 502 17.18 10.12 -17.61
N LYS A 503 17.90 9.19 -16.97
CA LYS A 503 19.36 9.09 -17.06
C LYS A 503 19.74 8.24 -18.27
N ARG A 504 20.52 8.79 -19.17
CA ARG A 504 20.97 8.12 -20.38
C ARG A 504 22.38 7.58 -20.28
N TYR A 505 23.16 8.04 -19.29
CA TYR A 505 24.53 7.58 -19.06
C TYR A 505 24.52 6.33 -18.15
N GLU A 506 25.43 5.41 -18.42
CA GLU A 506 25.56 4.15 -17.67
C GLU A 506 26.63 4.21 -16.58
N LEU A 507 27.62 5.10 -16.73
CA LEU A 507 28.73 5.24 -15.77
C LEU A 507 28.88 6.70 -15.34
N THR A 508 29.37 6.89 -14.11
CA THR A 508 29.93 8.16 -13.64
C THR A 508 31.38 7.95 -13.20
N ALA A 509 32.17 8.98 -13.28
CA ALA A 509 33.55 8.92 -12.81
C ALA A 509 33.89 10.16 -11.96
N SER A 510 34.47 9.96 -10.79
CA SER A 510 34.98 11.05 -9.97
C SER A 510 36.34 11.49 -10.54
N ALA A 511 36.30 12.51 -11.39
CA ALA A 511 37.47 13.08 -12.03
C ALA A 511 37.20 14.54 -12.43
N PRO A 512 38.23 15.40 -12.51
CA PRO A 512 38.06 16.79 -12.91
C PRO A 512 37.57 16.94 -14.36
N ALA A 513 36.82 18.00 -14.67
CA ALA A 513 36.23 18.31 -15.97
C ALA A 513 37.24 18.24 -17.12
N SER A 514 38.49 18.62 -16.86
CA SER A 514 39.58 18.54 -17.83
C SER A 514 39.83 17.15 -18.39
N ARG A 515 39.40 16.10 -17.68
CA ARG A 515 39.55 14.70 -18.14
C ARG A 515 38.39 14.21 -19.01
N ALA A 516 37.29 14.96 -19.16
CA ALA A 516 36.16 14.52 -19.93
C ALA A 516 36.54 14.19 -21.38
N GLY A 517 37.40 14.99 -22.02
CA GLY A 517 37.90 14.73 -23.37
C GLY A 517 38.69 13.43 -23.49
N SER A 518 39.56 13.13 -22.52
CA SER A 518 40.34 11.89 -22.52
C SER A 518 39.49 10.64 -22.25
N ILE A 519 38.43 10.78 -21.46
CA ILE A 519 37.46 9.71 -21.20
C ILE A 519 36.57 9.48 -22.43
N ALA A 520 36.13 10.55 -23.09
CA ALA A 520 35.35 10.46 -24.33
C ALA A 520 36.10 9.77 -25.49
N ALA A 521 37.41 9.81 -25.45
CA ALA A 521 38.26 9.15 -26.43
C ALA A 521 38.47 7.63 -26.22
N LEU A 522 38.00 7.07 -25.09
CA LEU A 522 38.12 5.65 -24.78
C LEU A 522 37.25 4.79 -25.68
N PRO A 523 37.71 3.58 -26.08
CA PRO A 523 36.90 2.65 -26.85
C PRO A 523 35.60 2.28 -26.10
N GLY A 524 34.47 2.34 -26.79
CA GLY A 524 33.18 2.01 -26.20
C GLY A 524 32.46 3.17 -25.48
N VAL A 525 33.10 4.34 -25.36
CA VAL A 525 32.46 5.56 -24.89
C VAL A 525 31.85 6.32 -26.06
N ALA A 526 30.56 6.65 -25.97
CA ALA A 526 29.87 7.47 -26.99
C ALA A 526 30.03 8.97 -26.69
N ALA A 527 29.95 9.35 -25.44
CA ALA A 527 30.16 10.73 -25.00
C ALA A 527 30.52 10.76 -23.49
N ALA A 528 31.28 11.78 -23.09
CA ALA A 528 31.52 12.05 -21.68
C ALA A 528 31.43 13.58 -21.45
N ALA A 529 30.74 13.98 -20.37
CA ALA A 529 30.61 15.40 -20.03
C ALA A 529 30.75 15.59 -18.51
N PRO A 530 31.32 16.73 -18.10
CA PRO A 530 31.30 17.13 -16.71
C PRO A 530 29.85 17.32 -16.24
N ARG A 531 29.56 16.80 -15.06
CA ARG A 531 28.30 16.92 -14.33
C ARG A 531 28.58 17.52 -12.98
N TYR A 532 28.03 18.67 -12.74
CA TYR A 532 28.13 19.36 -11.46
C TYR A 532 26.87 19.12 -10.65
N GLU A 533 27.03 18.91 -9.35
CA GLU A 533 25.92 18.60 -8.45
C GLU A 533 26.14 19.36 -7.13
N VAL A 534 25.12 20.12 -6.70
CA VAL A 534 25.13 20.85 -5.47
C VAL A 534 23.74 20.77 -4.83
N HIS A 535 23.69 20.65 -3.51
CA HIS A 535 22.45 20.74 -2.78
C HIS A 535 22.18 22.19 -2.40
N ALA A 536 21.11 22.77 -2.91
CA ALA A 536 20.65 24.09 -2.57
C ALA A 536 19.40 24.04 -1.68
N VAL A 537 19.06 25.15 -1.05
CA VAL A 537 17.78 25.31 -0.36
C VAL A 537 17.00 26.46 -1.01
N ASP A 538 15.67 26.37 -1.00
CA ASP A 538 14.87 27.52 -1.38
C ASP A 538 14.92 28.59 -0.28
N GLY A 539 14.95 29.86 -0.67
CA GLY A 539 15.12 30.97 0.28
C GLY A 539 13.96 31.14 1.28
N TYR A 540 12.77 30.58 1.08
CA TYR A 540 11.60 31.07 1.81
C TYR A 540 10.57 30.06 2.32
N SER A 541 10.41 28.87 1.77
CA SER A 541 9.24 28.05 2.13
C SER A 541 9.43 26.56 2.30
N LEU A 542 10.32 25.93 1.56
CA LEU A 542 10.40 24.47 1.51
C LEU A 542 11.19 23.86 2.68
N GLY A 543 12.33 24.46 3.03
CA GLY A 543 13.23 23.95 4.07
C GLY A 543 13.85 22.58 3.74
N GLU A 544 13.66 22.08 2.51
CA GLU A 544 14.22 20.83 2.03
C GLU A 544 15.30 21.10 0.98
N LEU A 545 16.21 20.12 0.82
CA LEU A 545 17.27 20.21 -0.16
C LEU A 545 16.74 20.10 -1.57
N ILE A 546 17.17 21.03 -2.41
CA ILE A 546 16.99 21.01 -3.87
C ILE A 546 18.27 20.51 -4.48
N ASP A 547 18.18 19.45 -5.26
CA ASP A 547 19.33 18.91 -5.99
C ASP A 547 19.55 19.70 -7.29
N VAL A 548 20.59 20.52 -7.31
CA VAL A 548 20.92 21.35 -8.46
C VAL A 548 21.94 20.62 -9.32
N ILE A 549 21.55 20.31 -10.53
CA ILE A 549 22.37 19.57 -11.52
C ILE A 549 22.71 20.49 -12.68
N ALA A 550 23.98 20.53 -13.02
CA ALA A 550 24.44 21.38 -14.13
C ALA A 550 25.37 20.64 -15.09
N TYR A 551 25.21 20.96 -16.37
CA TYR A 551 26.08 20.49 -17.46
C TYR A 551 26.61 21.65 -18.28
N PRO A 552 27.83 21.55 -18.80
CA PRO A 552 28.30 22.48 -19.83
C PRO A 552 27.49 22.30 -21.12
N GLY A 553 26.65 23.27 -21.46
CA GLY A 553 25.76 23.21 -22.61
C GLY A 553 24.49 22.37 -22.38
N ASN A 554 24.09 21.58 -23.38
CA ASN A 554 22.84 20.83 -23.34
C ASN A 554 22.96 19.54 -22.48
N HIS A 555 22.16 19.41 -21.44
CA HIS A 555 22.12 18.22 -20.57
C HIS A 555 21.35 17.03 -21.19
N VAL A 556 20.47 17.29 -22.17
CA VAL A 556 19.56 16.28 -22.74
C VAL A 556 20.25 15.02 -23.28
N PRO A 557 21.48 15.04 -23.84
CA PRO A 557 22.18 13.83 -24.20
C PRO A 557 22.47 12.88 -23.02
N PHE A 558 22.64 13.44 -21.81
CA PHE A 558 23.00 12.69 -20.60
C PHE A 558 21.84 12.53 -19.64
N GLU A 559 21.04 13.57 -19.42
CA GLU A 559 19.85 13.53 -18.56
C GLU A 559 18.69 14.22 -19.27
N ALA A 560 17.64 13.43 -19.54
CA ALA A 560 16.45 13.89 -20.26
C ALA A 560 15.16 13.39 -19.60
N PRO A 561 14.86 13.79 -18.36
CA PRO A 561 13.56 13.47 -17.77
C PRO A 561 12.44 14.01 -18.67
N PRO A 562 11.28 13.34 -18.76
CA PRO A 562 10.17 13.78 -19.59
C PRO A 562 9.74 15.21 -19.25
N LEU A 563 9.59 16.06 -20.28
CA LEU A 563 9.08 17.42 -20.12
C LEU A 563 7.57 17.36 -19.87
N ASP A 564 7.13 18.01 -18.79
CA ASP A 564 5.71 18.11 -18.42
C ASP A 564 5.07 19.38 -18.98
N ALA A 565 5.72 20.53 -18.78
CA ALA A 565 5.26 21.83 -19.30
C ALA A 565 6.43 22.75 -19.64
N GLY A 566 6.20 23.74 -20.51
CA GLY A 566 7.22 24.73 -20.91
C GLY A 566 8.17 24.20 -21.99
N HIS A 567 9.44 24.59 -21.92
CA HIS A 567 10.48 24.21 -22.88
C HIS A 567 11.80 23.86 -22.19
N ARG A 568 12.67 23.15 -22.90
CA ARG A 568 14.00 22.78 -22.42
C ARG A 568 14.88 24.01 -22.18
N LEU A 569 15.86 23.82 -21.32
CA LEU A 569 16.87 24.81 -21.01
C LEU A 569 17.55 25.34 -22.29
N ALA A 570 17.53 26.64 -22.50
CA ALA A 570 18.09 27.27 -23.68
C ALA A 570 18.98 28.48 -23.36
N GLY A 571 18.86 29.10 -22.18
CA GLY A 571 19.59 30.29 -21.76
C GLY A 571 20.30 30.14 -20.41
N ASP A 572 21.29 30.99 -20.16
CA ASP A 572 22.09 30.96 -18.93
C ASP A 572 21.33 31.46 -17.69
N ASP A 573 20.20 32.12 -17.88
CA ASP A 573 19.31 32.65 -16.84
C ASP A 573 18.10 31.72 -16.54
N GLN A 574 18.11 30.52 -17.08
CA GLN A 574 16.97 29.60 -17.03
C GLN A 574 17.25 28.37 -16.17
N ALA A 575 16.17 27.74 -15.68
CA ALA A 575 16.21 26.47 -14.98
C ALA A 575 15.06 25.57 -15.43
N GLU A 576 15.30 24.26 -15.61
CA GLU A 576 14.25 23.25 -15.69
C GLU A 576 14.05 22.69 -14.28
N VAL A 577 12.82 22.68 -13.77
CA VAL A 577 12.51 22.23 -12.41
C VAL A 577 11.73 20.93 -12.40
N GLY A 578 12.01 20.05 -11.46
CA GLY A 578 11.22 18.84 -11.25
C GLY A 578 9.79 19.17 -10.82
N VAL A 579 8.81 18.36 -11.23
CA VAL A 579 7.39 18.54 -10.88
C VAL A 579 7.19 18.56 -9.35
N GLY A 580 8.01 17.81 -8.58
CA GLY A 580 7.99 17.86 -7.13
C GLY A 580 8.29 19.25 -6.59
N LEU A 581 9.39 19.87 -7.07
CA LEU A 581 9.80 21.22 -6.71
C LEU A 581 8.77 22.26 -7.20
N ALA A 582 8.30 22.12 -8.43
CA ALA A 582 7.30 23.02 -9.00
C ALA A 582 6.01 23.03 -8.18
N ASN A 583 5.53 21.86 -7.76
CA ASN A 583 4.33 21.74 -6.92
C ASN A 583 4.55 22.28 -5.50
N ALA A 584 5.71 22.00 -4.92
CA ALA A 584 6.03 22.44 -3.55
C ALA A 584 6.11 23.98 -3.42
N LEU A 585 6.69 24.64 -4.43
CA LEU A 585 6.87 26.09 -4.44
C LEU A 585 5.81 26.84 -5.27
N GLY A 586 4.86 26.15 -5.90
CA GLY A 586 3.86 26.75 -6.78
C GLY A 586 4.46 27.38 -8.05
N LEU A 587 5.54 26.78 -8.59
CA LEU A 587 6.24 27.31 -9.76
C LEU A 587 5.57 26.86 -11.05
N ALA A 588 5.55 27.75 -12.02
CA ALA A 588 5.13 27.49 -13.38
C ALA A 588 6.20 27.99 -14.38
N PRO A 589 6.21 27.52 -15.63
CA PRO A 589 7.09 28.11 -16.64
C PRO A 589 6.93 29.63 -16.70
N GLY A 590 8.05 30.36 -16.58
CA GLY A 590 8.10 31.81 -16.47
C GLY A 590 8.23 32.37 -15.05
N SER A 591 8.01 31.55 -14.01
CA SER A 591 8.22 31.95 -12.61
C SER A 591 9.71 32.15 -12.30
N GLY A 592 10.03 32.99 -11.31
CA GLY A 592 11.39 33.11 -10.74
C GLY A 592 11.64 32.00 -9.71
N LEU A 593 12.77 31.32 -9.79
CA LEU A 593 13.28 30.40 -8.80
C LEU A 593 14.50 31.04 -8.11
N LEU A 594 14.42 31.20 -6.80
CA LEU A 594 15.53 31.66 -5.97
C LEU A 594 15.99 30.50 -5.08
N MET A 595 17.28 30.19 -5.17
CA MET A 595 17.91 29.15 -4.39
C MET A 595 19.15 29.69 -3.69
N GLU A 596 19.41 29.24 -2.49
CA GLU A 596 20.64 29.49 -1.74
C GLU A 596 21.55 28.27 -1.81
N LEU A 597 22.76 28.49 -2.32
CA LEU A 597 23.80 27.46 -2.42
C LEU A 597 24.52 27.27 -1.09
N PRO A 598 25.27 26.16 -0.86
CA PRO A 598 25.95 25.88 0.40
C PRO A 598 26.96 26.97 0.82
N ASN A 599 27.52 27.68 -0.13
CA ASN A 599 28.43 28.78 0.12
C ASN A 599 27.71 30.09 0.52
N GLY A 600 26.39 30.07 0.70
CA GLY A 600 25.56 31.25 1.02
C GLY A 600 25.24 32.15 -0.16
N THR A 601 25.70 31.80 -1.38
CA THR A 601 25.40 32.60 -2.58
C THR A 601 23.97 32.31 -3.06
N GLN A 602 23.21 33.35 -3.39
CA GLN A 602 21.88 33.22 -3.95
C GLN A 602 21.94 33.09 -5.48
N LEU A 603 21.31 32.03 -5.99
CA LEU A 603 21.15 31.80 -7.42
C LEU A 603 19.69 32.05 -7.82
N SER A 604 19.48 33.10 -8.66
CA SER A 604 18.16 33.46 -9.15
C SER A 604 18.04 33.13 -10.62
N LEU A 605 17.12 32.25 -10.98
CA LEU A 605 16.88 31.76 -12.34
C LEU A 605 15.40 31.81 -12.69
N LYS A 606 15.09 31.83 -14.00
CA LYS A 606 13.73 31.78 -14.51
C LYS A 606 13.37 30.33 -14.91
N VAL A 607 12.26 29.82 -14.43
CA VAL A 607 11.79 28.50 -14.80
C VAL A 607 11.42 28.46 -16.28
N SER A 608 12.15 27.67 -17.07
CA SER A 608 11.88 27.46 -18.50
C SER A 608 10.85 26.35 -18.71
N GLY A 609 10.89 25.31 -17.90
CA GLY A 609 9.97 24.18 -17.98
C GLY A 609 9.96 23.33 -16.72
N THR A 610 8.94 22.50 -16.63
CA THR A 610 8.81 21.48 -15.58
C THR A 610 9.06 20.09 -16.16
N VAL A 611 9.78 19.26 -15.40
CA VAL A 611 10.19 17.92 -15.84
C VAL A 611 9.74 16.86 -14.84
N SER A 612 9.26 15.72 -15.33
CA SER A 612 8.90 14.58 -14.51
C SER A 612 10.17 13.80 -14.14
N SER A 613 10.74 14.09 -12.98
CA SER A 613 11.89 13.40 -12.42
C SER A 613 11.48 12.64 -11.15
N LEU A 614 11.91 11.39 -11.05
CA LEU A 614 11.80 10.60 -9.81
C LEU A 614 13.03 10.72 -8.91
N ALA A 615 14.11 11.33 -9.44
CA ALA A 615 15.29 11.63 -8.63
C ALA A 615 14.92 12.66 -7.56
N TYR A 616 15.43 12.44 -6.34
CA TYR A 616 15.23 13.36 -5.21
C TYR A 616 13.75 13.77 -4.98
N GLN A 617 12.83 12.84 -5.21
CA GLN A 617 11.38 13.08 -5.08
C GLN A 617 10.83 14.19 -5.99
N GLY A 618 11.56 14.50 -7.06
CA GLY A 618 11.27 15.62 -7.96
C GLY A 618 11.73 16.98 -7.44
N LEU A 619 12.48 17.05 -6.34
CA LEU A 619 13.11 18.27 -5.81
C LEU A 619 14.46 18.49 -6.52
N VAL A 620 14.42 18.66 -7.83
CA VAL A 620 15.59 18.80 -8.69
C VAL A 620 15.46 20.05 -9.56
N ALA A 621 16.58 20.72 -9.80
CA ALA A 621 16.69 21.82 -10.75
C ALA A 621 17.87 21.60 -11.69
N TYR A 622 17.63 21.56 -12.99
CA TYR A 622 18.67 21.57 -14.01
C TYR A 622 18.99 23.01 -14.40
N VAL A 623 20.25 23.37 -14.25
CA VAL A 623 20.73 24.75 -14.47
C VAL A 623 21.95 24.75 -15.39
N PRO A 624 22.28 25.87 -16.06
CA PRO A 624 23.50 25.99 -16.83
C PRO A 624 24.74 25.92 -15.93
N ALA A 625 25.77 25.19 -16.34
CA ALA A 625 27.02 25.10 -15.58
C ALA A 625 27.70 26.48 -15.44
N SER A 626 27.55 27.38 -16.42
CA SER A 626 28.03 28.78 -16.36
C SER A 626 27.44 29.52 -15.15
N ALA A 627 26.13 29.43 -14.94
CA ALA A 627 25.45 30.06 -13.83
C ALA A 627 25.83 29.45 -12.47
N LEU A 628 25.87 28.12 -12.38
CA LEU A 628 26.23 27.44 -11.14
C LEU A 628 27.69 27.71 -10.75
N LEU A 629 28.65 27.53 -11.65
CA LEU A 629 30.07 27.75 -11.38
C LEU A 629 30.45 29.18 -11.11
N ALA A 630 29.70 30.17 -11.65
CA ALA A 630 29.85 31.57 -11.32
C ALA A 630 29.44 31.86 -9.87
N ALA A 631 28.41 31.16 -9.37
CA ALA A 631 27.90 31.31 -8.02
C ALA A 631 28.64 30.41 -7.00
N ASP A 632 28.99 29.19 -7.39
CA ASP A 632 29.78 28.24 -6.57
C ASP A 632 30.85 27.52 -7.38
N PRO A 633 32.08 28.03 -7.39
CA PRO A 633 33.21 27.36 -8.05
C PRO A 633 33.63 26.05 -7.43
N SER A 634 33.17 25.72 -6.22
CA SER A 634 33.50 24.51 -5.49
C SER A 634 32.48 23.36 -5.67
N ALA A 635 31.50 23.55 -6.56
CA ALA A 635 30.47 22.56 -6.85
C ALA A 635 31.08 21.18 -7.12
N SER A 636 30.47 20.13 -6.54
CA SER A 636 30.94 18.74 -6.70
C SER A 636 30.95 18.32 -8.16
N GLU A 637 32.09 17.83 -8.61
CA GLU A 637 32.37 17.54 -10.01
C GLU A 637 32.48 16.03 -10.23
N ASN A 638 31.69 15.53 -11.18
CA ASN A 638 31.73 14.14 -11.66
C ASN A 638 31.67 14.16 -13.20
N ILE A 639 32.09 13.10 -13.85
CA ILE A 639 31.95 12.94 -15.30
C ILE A 639 30.86 11.92 -15.57
N ALA A 640 29.81 12.33 -16.28
CA ALA A 640 28.81 11.42 -16.81
C ALA A 640 29.30 10.77 -18.09
N ILE A 641 29.22 9.45 -18.22
CA ILE A 641 29.78 8.67 -19.31
C ILE A 641 28.66 7.88 -19.97
N LEU A 642 28.41 8.19 -21.23
CA LEU A 642 27.46 7.50 -22.10
C LEU A 642 28.21 6.44 -22.88
N LEU A 643 27.78 5.19 -22.84
CA LEU A 643 28.39 4.10 -23.57
C LEU A 643 27.78 3.94 -24.99
N THR A 644 28.53 3.39 -25.88
CA THR A 644 27.98 2.97 -27.17
C THR A 644 27.08 1.74 -26.99
N PRO A 645 25.99 1.56 -27.76
CA PRO A 645 25.02 0.46 -27.56
C PRO A 645 25.59 -0.96 -27.59
N LYS A 646 26.83 -1.14 -28.09
CA LYS A 646 27.53 -2.43 -28.17
C LYS A 646 28.74 -2.52 -27.23
N ALA A 647 28.98 -1.51 -26.42
CA ALA A 647 30.13 -1.51 -25.51
C ALA A 647 29.91 -2.51 -24.37
N ASN A 648 30.99 -3.20 -24.02
CA ASN A 648 31.01 -3.99 -22.80
C ASN A 648 31.37 -3.07 -21.61
N GLN A 649 30.42 -2.84 -20.74
CA GLN A 649 30.57 -1.96 -19.56
C GLN A 649 31.80 -2.35 -18.71
N ASN A 650 32.06 -3.65 -18.52
CA ASN A 650 33.18 -4.11 -17.73
C ASN A 650 34.54 -3.78 -18.39
N THR A 651 34.62 -3.78 -19.72
CA THR A 651 35.82 -3.38 -20.46
C THR A 651 36.10 -1.89 -20.25
N VAL A 652 35.09 -1.04 -20.41
CA VAL A 652 35.24 0.41 -20.15
C VAL A 652 35.59 0.70 -18.69
N ILE A 653 35.03 -0.01 -17.73
CA ILE A 653 35.42 0.09 -16.32
C ILE A 653 36.90 -0.26 -16.11
N SER A 654 37.41 -1.29 -16.78
CA SER A 654 38.82 -1.66 -16.67
C SER A 654 39.77 -0.61 -17.31
N GLU A 655 39.37 -0.02 -18.44
CA GLU A 655 40.10 1.07 -19.08
C GLU A 655 40.11 2.36 -18.25
N LEU A 656 38.97 2.73 -17.65
CA LEU A 656 38.90 3.87 -16.73
C LEU A 656 39.83 3.68 -15.51
N ARG A 657 39.87 2.46 -14.95
CA ARG A 657 40.80 2.14 -13.87
C ARG A 657 42.27 2.21 -14.31
N ALA A 658 42.56 1.82 -15.53
CA ALA A 658 43.94 1.87 -16.08
C ALA A 658 44.44 3.33 -16.15
N ILE A 659 43.58 4.29 -16.43
CA ILE A 659 43.90 5.72 -16.40
C ILE A 659 43.72 6.36 -15.00
N ARG A 660 43.64 5.55 -13.95
CA ARG A 660 43.47 5.98 -12.54
C ARG A 660 42.20 6.81 -12.28
N VAL A 661 41.14 6.53 -12.99
CA VAL A 661 39.81 7.08 -12.74
C VAL A 661 38.95 6.02 -12.12
N GLN A 662 38.25 6.36 -11.03
CA GLN A 662 37.34 5.43 -10.36
C GLN A 662 35.92 5.56 -10.97
N PRO A 663 35.47 4.56 -11.75
CA PRO A 663 34.13 4.57 -12.26
C PRO A 663 33.14 4.06 -11.23
N ASN A 664 31.99 4.71 -11.18
CA ASN A 664 30.79 4.24 -10.48
C ASN A 664 29.74 3.89 -11.52
N ILE A 665 29.06 2.76 -11.34
CA ILE A 665 27.92 2.43 -12.19
C ILE A 665 26.80 3.42 -11.84
N ALA A 666 26.29 4.07 -12.86
CA ALA A 666 25.10 4.92 -12.73
C ALA A 666 23.83 4.05 -12.53
N SER A 667 23.91 3.06 -11.68
CA SER A 667 22.74 2.36 -11.20
C SER A 667 21.82 3.43 -10.62
N GLY A 668 20.59 3.43 -11.08
CA GLY A 668 19.66 4.49 -10.79
C GLY A 668 19.71 4.93 -9.33
N ALA A 669 19.26 6.13 -9.05
CA ALA A 669 19.13 6.71 -7.71
C ALA A 669 18.43 5.78 -6.68
N VAL A 670 17.99 4.64 -7.15
CA VAL A 670 17.33 3.54 -6.45
C VAL A 670 18.30 2.66 -5.64
N ALA A 671 19.62 2.80 -5.77
CA ALA A 671 20.54 1.97 -4.96
C ALA A 671 20.33 2.17 -3.44
N ARG A 672 19.96 3.36 -3.00
CA ARG A 672 19.57 3.64 -1.60
C ARG A 672 18.12 3.24 -1.31
N GLY A 673 17.20 3.37 -2.26
CA GLY A 673 15.79 3.00 -2.13
C GLY A 673 15.46 1.55 -2.50
N ALA A 674 16.42 0.77 -3.05
CA ALA A 674 16.21 -0.61 -3.48
C ALA A 674 15.55 -1.52 -2.42
N PRO A 675 15.92 -1.47 -1.13
CA PRO A 675 15.23 -2.27 -0.11
C PRO A 675 13.77 -1.87 0.07
N LEU A 676 13.43 -0.59 -0.01
CA LEU A 676 12.05 -0.11 0.10
C LEU A 676 11.22 -0.55 -1.12
N VAL A 677 11.77 -0.40 -2.33
CA VAL A 677 11.12 -0.83 -3.58
C VAL A 677 10.91 -2.35 -3.57
N ALA A 678 11.90 -3.12 -3.12
CA ALA A 678 11.80 -4.58 -3.01
C ALA A 678 10.69 -5.00 -2.01
N VAL A 679 10.59 -4.34 -0.86
CA VAL A 679 9.51 -4.57 0.12
C VAL A 679 8.16 -4.17 -0.46
N LEU A 680 8.04 -3.00 -1.08
CA LEU A 680 6.81 -2.53 -1.70
C LEU A 680 6.34 -3.49 -2.82
N LYS A 681 7.25 -3.91 -3.70
CA LYS A 681 7.02 -4.91 -4.74
C LYS A 681 6.53 -6.24 -4.13
N SER A 682 7.16 -6.72 -3.06
CA SER A 682 6.73 -7.95 -2.38
C SER A 682 5.33 -7.85 -1.80
N ILE A 683 4.97 -6.69 -1.24
CA ILE A 683 3.62 -6.39 -0.74
C ILE A 683 2.62 -6.40 -1.89
N LEU A 684 2.90 -5.71 -3.00
CA LEU A 684 2.01 -5.66 -4.18
C LEU A 684 1.77 -7.06 -4.76
N ILE A 685 2.83 -7.88 -4.89
CA ILE A 685 2.71 -9.26 -5.38
C ILE A 685 1.91 -10.12 -4.40
N ALA A 686 2.17 -10.03 -3.09
CA ALA A 686 1.43 -10.77 -2.08
C ALA A 686 -0.07 -10.43 -2.13
N ILE A 687 -0.42 -9.17 -2.27
CA ILE A 687 -1.80 -8.70 -2.42
C ILE A 687 -2.41 -9.23 -3.72
N ALA A 688 -1.69 -9.19 -4.85
CA ALA A 688 -2.16 -9.71 -6.12
C ALA A 688 -2.44 -11.23 -6.06
N VAL A 689 -1.60 -11.99 -5.36
CA VAL A 689 -1.80 -13.43 -5.13
C VAL A 689 -3.06 -13.68 -4.30
N VAL A 690 -3.25 -12.94 -3.22
CA VAL A 690 -4.44 -13.10 -2.35
C VAL A 690 -5.72 -12.73 -3.11
N ASP A 691 -5.73 -11.64 -3.89
CA ASP A 691 -6.89 -11.26 -4.70
C ASP A 691 -7.15 -12.28 -5.83
N GLY A 692 -6.09 -12.82 -6.44
CA GLY A 692 -6.20 -13.95 -7.37
C GLY A 692 -6.86 -15.18 -6.74
N LEU A 693 -6.53 -15.51 -5.49
CA LEU A 693 -7.19 -16.58 -4.75
C LEU A 693 -8.67 -16.27 -4.48
N VAL A 694 -9.00 -15.02 -4.17
CA VAL A 694 -10.40 -14.57 -4.02
C VAL A 694 -11.16 -14.69 -5.35
N CYS A 695 -10.55 -14.34 -6.47
CA CYS A 695 -11.10 -14.54 -7.82
C CYS A 695 -11.40 -15.99 -8.12
N ILE A 696 -10.43 -16.88 -7.90
CA ILE A 696 -10.59 -18.34 -8.10
C ILE A 696 -11.72 -18.86 -7.19
N TYR A 697 -11.73 -18.45 -5.93
CA TYR A 697 -12.79 -18.79 -5.00
C TYR A 697 -14.16 -18.32 -5.51
N ALA A 698 -14.27 -17.08 -5.99
CA ALA A 698 -15.51 -16.52 -6.54
C ALA A 698 -16.01 -17.32 -7.75
N LEU A 699 -15.10 -17.71 -8.64
CA LEU A 699 -15.40 -18.53 -9.81
C LEU A 699 -15.91 -19.93 -9.41
N VAL A 700 -15.20 -20.59 -8.48
CA VAL A 700 -15.62 -21.91 -7.96
C VAL A 700 -17.00 -21.84 -7.32
N GLN A 701 -17.27 -20.82 -6.53
CA GLN A 701 -18.58 -20.60 -5.91
C GLN A 701 -19.68 -20.33 -6.95
N ALA A 702 -19.41 -19.52 -7.97
CA ALA A 702 -20.36 -19.24 -9.05
C ALA A 702 -20.69 -20.52 -9.84
N CYS A 703 -19.69 -21.33 -10.15
CA CYS A 703 -19.85 -22.63 -10.81
C CYS A 703 -20.64 -23.62 -9.93
N ALA A 704 -20.30 -23.72 -8.64
CA ALA A 704 -20.99 -24.60 -7.70
C ALA A 704 -22.47 -24.25 -7.54
N LEU A 705 -22.79 -22.95 -7.48
CA LEU A 705 -24.17 -22.46 -7.43
C LEU A 705 -24.94 -22.77 -8.72
N THR A 706 -24.32 -22.54 -9.88
CA THR A 706 -24.94 -22.82 -11.20
C THR A 706 -25.21 -24.31 -11.35
N MET A 707 -24.27 -25.15 -10.98
CA MET A 707 -24.46 -26.61 -10.98
C MET A 707 -25.61 -27.08 -10.06
N GLN A 708 -25.69 -26.50 -8.87
CA GLN A 708 -26.76 -26.82 -7.92
C GLN A 708 -28.15 -26.40 -8.41
N GLU A 709 -28.25 -25.24 -9.05
CA GLU A 709 -29.51 -24.73 -9.61
C GLU A 709 -30.02 -25.60 -10.78
N ARG A 710 -29.07 -26.13 -11.57
CA ARG A 710 -29.38 -26.94 -12.76
C ARG A 710 -29.46 -28.43 -12.49
N ARG A 711 -29.31 -28.86 -11.23
CA ARG A 711 -29.30 -30.30 -10.87
C ARG A 711 -30.52 -31.06 -11.35
N ARG A 712 -31.71 -30.45 -11.33
CA ARG A 712 -32.97 -31.05 -11.87
C ARG A 712 -32.94 -31.14 -13.39
N THR A 713 -32.52 -30.05 -14.08
CA THR A 713 -32.38 -30.04 -15.53
C THR A 713 -31.35 -31.06 -16.01
N VAL A 714 -30.23 -31.17 -15.33
CA VAL A 714 -29.20 -32.17 -15.61
C VAL A 714 -29.71 -33.57 -15.36
N ALA A 715 -30.49 -33.79 -14.29
CA ALA A 715 -31.08 -35.11 -14.01
C ALA A 715 -32.09 -35.51 -15.10
N VAL A 716 -32.94 -34.60 -15.56
CA VAL A 716 -33.89 -34.84 -16.66
C VAL A 716 -33.13 -35.12 -17.96
N LEU A 717 -32.12 -34.31 -18.31
CA LEU A 717 -31.30 -34.53 -19.51
C LEU A 717 -30.54 -35.87 -19.46
N ARG A 718 -30.08 -36.33 -18.30
CA ARG A 718 -29.50 -37.67 -18.13
C ARG A 718 -30.54 -38.77 -18.30
N ALA A 719 -31.73 -38.57 -17.75
CA ALA A 719 -32.82 -39.51 -17.89
C ALA A 719 -33.30 -39.66 -19.34
N THR A 720 -33.18 -38.60 -20.16
CA THR A 720 -33.47 -38.59 -21.60
C THR A 720 -32.29 -39.03 -22.47
N GLY A 721 -31.18 -39.52 -21.89
CA GLY A 721 -30.08 -40.13 -22.64
C GLY A 721 -28.97 -39.15 -23.05
N ALA A 722 -28.94 -37.90 -22.52
CA ALA A 722 -27.89 -36.97 -22.83
C ALA A 722 -26.51 -37.41 -22.31
N SER A 723 -25.51 -37.44 -23.18
CA SER A 723 -24.14 -37.79 -22.84
C SER A 723 -23.48 -36.82 -21.86
N ALA A 724 -22.49 -37.27 -21.11
CA ALA A 724 -21.71 -36.40 -20.19
C ALA A 724 -21.04 -35.23 -20.90
N GLY A 725 -20.65 -35.40 -22.19
CA GLY A 725 -20.09 -34.36 -23.02
C GLY A 725 -21.11 -33.30 -23.42
N ALA A 726 -22.34 -33.69 -23.77
CA ALA A 726 -23.43 -32.77 -24.06
C ALA A 726 -23.83 -31.94 -22.83
N ILE A 727 -23.85 -32.55 -21.65
CA ILE A 727 -24.13 -31.86 -20.38
C ILE A 727 -23.01 -30.85 -20.04
N ARG A 728 -21.74 -31.20 -20.23
CA ARG A 728 -20.61 -30.23 -20.03
C ARG A 728 -20.66 -29.04 -20.98
N ARG A 729 -21.08 -29.22 -22.25
CA ARG A 729 -21.24 -28.13 -23.22
C ARG A 729 -22.46 -27.23 -22.92
N LEU A 730 -23.44 -27.74 -22.21
CA LEU A 730 -24.65 -26.99 -21.86
C LEU A 730 -24.49 -26.21 -20.54
N LEU A 731 -23.58 -26.65 -19.65
CA LEU A 731 -23.24 -26.00 -18.39
C LEU A 731 -22.19 -24.91 -18.60
#